data_8b05a73b89667bd081a5246c4c7bf0bd
#
_entry.id   8b05a73b89667bd081a5246c4c7bf0bd
#
_cell.length_a   1.000
_cell.length_b   1.000
_cell.length_c   1.000
_cell.angle_alpha   90.00
_cell.angle_beta   90.00
_cell.angle_gamma   90.00
#
_symmetry.space_group_name_H-M   'P 1'
#
loop_
_entity.id
_entity.type
_entity.pdbx_description
1 polymer ?
#
loop_
_entity_poly.entity_id
_entity_poly.type
_entity_poly.pdbx_seq_one_letter_code
_entity_poly.pdbx_strand_id
1 'polypeptide(L)'
;MKRGKLSVAAVAVALGIAFGWSAAGGAAVRADSPFDPNDSDFKKWAPVLVDDDVMPSRGEIAAVADWVRSSFGGETVDPTPANVPSDSVRIVVERQDYSRLRFNETAVGERFAFPNDVVFKKGLGTHSHSRLLVLFPEPVAKFTAKVGIDRQNPQGSVRCAVEVGGKIVFQTETIRGGEDAVSVEIAFAEPVAEFALLVDDAGDGPNCDQLNWLEPVATTADGKTFDLVDDAVVSRLPGEIPFSFDYDGVSSREFLDSWAKTVEKLDDLRDVYSWTDPKTKLTVAATVRRFEKFAAVDWVLNFKNGGTENTPTISNVQVLDVAAQYGIERKALAVKTLRGDTCDENAWAPVVRTVAPGEKIEFAPIGGRSSNGAFPFWNVTSRRYGDAEPSEGLFVALGWSGQWKASFENGKESVSTTFVKAGMEEIATILTPGEEIRSPRALLMPWRGDVASSHVLFRRALMFEYAPKIDGAPVEMEMIAQCFDRYYRKRPGWEKVGAQIETARALKKIGGTAHWFDAAWFPVGFPNGVGNWFSDETNFPNGVEELGDAREETGLDVVLWFEPERVAPGTEIATKYPQFVFGGSKGGLYKLNDPEAREFLTDLLLKRVKDFKVDVYRNDFNIDPLPFWRAADEPNRRGTTEIRYVEGHYELWNRLRAENPGLWIDNCASGGRRIDLETTAISLPLWRSDTCCWAGHPEWDQSQTLGLAQFLPLFSCSAWDPSPYTFRSAANPGAIMQYNFLDADYDEAAAKASVDEARTYRKFWYGDFYPLSESRPGKRDVAAWQLHRPDLNAGLVYVFRQAESPYPGVEFDLRGLDPTATYRVAVKPGYEATETFELSGAELANYLLLIPEKGAAYVVEYEAIR
;
A
#
# COMPACT_ATOMS: atom_id res chain seq x y z
N MET A 1 30.17 8.64 22.70
CA MET A 1 28.82 8.13 23.02
C MET A 1 28.71 6.77 22.36
N LYS A 2 28.70 5.71 23.15
CA LYS A 2 28.66 4.34 22.60
C LYS A 2 27.25 4.07 22.10
N ARG A 3 27.07 4.04 20.77
CA ARG A 3 25.87 3.41 20.15
C ARG A 3 26.04 1.91 20.34
N GLY A 4 25.14 1.31 21.11
CA GLY A 4 25.03 -0.14 21.19
C GLY A 4 24.70 -0.68 19.80
N LYS A 5 25.49 -1.63 19.33
CA LYS A 5 25.21 -2.38 18.10
C LYS A 5 24.06 -3.34 18.41
N LEU A 6 22.87 -3.03 17.91
CA LEU A 6 21.73 -3.94 17.95
C LEU A 6 21.63 -4.65 16.60
N SER A 7 21.41 -5.94 16.66
CA SER A 7 21.38 -6.81 15.49
C SER A 7 20.10 -6.57 14.66
N VAL A 8 20.30 -6.45 13.38
CA VAL A 8 19.31 -6.05 12.38
C VAL A 8 18.80 -7.30 11.67
N ALA A 9 17.86 -8.01 12.22
CA ALA A 9 17.47 -9.32 11.66
C ALA A 9 15.96 -9.58 11.44
N ALA A 10 15.10 -8.60 11.36
CA ALA A 10 13.67 -8.89 11.54
C ALA A 10 12.78 -8.99 10.28
N VAL A 11 12.97 -8.19 9.24
CA VAL A 11 11.97 -8.13 8.13
C VAL A 11 12.33 -8.99 6.92
N ALA A 12 13.60 -9.12 6.57
CA ALA A 12 14.01 -9.93 5.42
C ALA A 12 13.91 -11.45 5.62
N VAL A 13 13.73 -11.87 6.87
CA VAL A 13 13.62 -13.28 7.22
C VAL A 13 12.32 -13.94 6.80
N ALA A 14 11.27 -13.17 6.73
CA ALA A 14 10.00 -13.66 6.16
C ALA A 14 10.12 -14.07 4.68
N LEU A 15 11.14 -13.59 3.98
CA LEU A 15 11.33 -13.79 2.54
C LEU A 15 12.28 -14.95 2.17
N GLY A 16 12.86 -15.65 3.13
CA GLY A 16 14.00 -16.55 2.92
C GLY A 16 13.76 -18.06 2.94
N ILE A 17 12.52 -18.56 2.98
CA ILE A 17 12.27 -19.99 3.19
C ILE A 17 11.49 -20.64 2.05
N ALA A 18 12.00 -21.80 1.66
CA ALA A 18 11.46 -22.90 0.89
C ALA A 18 11.52 -22.80 -0.64
N PHE A 19 12.49 -23.47 -1.21
CA PHE A 19 12.39 -24.07 -2.52
C PHE A 19 11.69 -25.43 -2.42
N GLY A 20 10.50 -25.49 -2.97
CA GLY A 20 9.85 -26.73 -3.31
C GLY A 20 9.19 -26.53 -4.66
N TRP A 21 9.82 -27.00 -5.72
CA TRP A 21 9.16 -27.12 -7.00
C TRP A 21 8.03 -28.16 -6.88
N SER A 22 6.80 -27.74 -6.99
CA SER A 22 5.72 -28.64 -7.39
C SER A 22 5.07 -28.10 -8.64
N ALA A 23 4.99 -28.98 -9.62
CA ALA A 23 4.46 -28.73 -10.95
C ALA A 23 2.98 -28.30 -10.93
N ALA A 24 2.70 -27.38 -11.84
CA ALA A 24 1.43 -27.10 -12.49
C ALA A 24 0.19 -27.83 -11.94
N GLY A 25 -0.61 -27.10 -11.15
CA GLY A 25 -2.03 -27.36 -10.98
C GLY A 25 -2.78 -26.28 -11.74
N GLY A 26 -3.24 -26.55 -12.94
CA GLY A 26 -4.08 -25.67 -13.73
C GLY A 26 -5.31 -25.28 -12.92
N ALA A 27 -5.56 -23.98 -12.81
CA ALA A 27 -6.78 -23.43 -12.25
C ALA A 27 -7.97 -23.99 -13.03
N ALA A 28 -8.89 -24.64 -12.34
CA ALA A 28 -10.15 -25.07 -12.94
C ALA A 28 -10.96 -23.81 -13.29
N VAL A 29 -10.91 -23.45 -14.57
CA VAL A 29 -11.80 -22.45 -15.16
C VAL A 29 -13.23 -22.94 -14.94
N ARG A 30 -14.05 -22.16 -14.24
CA ARG A 30 -15.50 -22.42 -14.20
C ARG A 30 -16.03 -22.31 -15.63
N ALA A 31 -16.29 -23.46 -16.24
CA ALA A 31 -17.11 -23.53 -17.44
C ALA A 31 -18.56 -23.19 -17.03
N ASP A 32 -19.21 -22.39 -17.87
CA ASP A 32 -20.63 -22.04 -17.90
C ASP A 32 -21.08 -20.87 -16.97
N SER A 33 -20.84 -19.65 -17.46
CA SER A 33 -21.85 -18.58 -17.41
C SER A 33 -21.72 -17.76 -18.70
N PRO A 34 -22.73 -17.69 -19.55
CA PRO A 34 -22.71 -16.76 -20.67
C PRO A 34 -22.81 -15.37 -20.08
N PHE A 35 -21.70 -14.64 -20.07
CA PHE A 35 -21.63 -13.25 -19.66
C PHE A 35 -22.41 -12.41 -20.68
N ASP A 36 -23.51 -11.77 -20.26
CA ASP A 36 -24.16 -10.72 -21.04
C ASP A 36 -23.51 -9.37 -20.68
N PRO A 37 -22.78 -8.72 -21.61
CA PRO A 37 -22.14 -7.42 -21.36
C PRO A 37 -23.15 -6.30 -21.07
N ASN A 38 -24.44 -6.51 -21.38
CA ASN A 38 -25.52 -5.60 -21.08
C ASN A 38 -26.21 -5.91 -19.73
N ASP A 39 -25.76 -6.93 -18.99
CA ASP A 39 -26.31 -7.23 -17.69
C ASP A 39 -26.01 -6.07 -16.73
N SER A 40 -27.06 -5.43 -16.25
CA SER A 40 -26.97 -4.33 -15.30
C SER A 40 -26.67 -4.78 -13.87
N ASP A 41 -26.67 -6.08 -13.60
CA ASP A 41 -26.44 -6.63 -12.28
C ASP A 41 -24.92 -6.72 -11.98
N PHE A 42 -24.40 -5.75 -11.24
CA PHE A 42 -22.99 -5.69 -10.81
C PHE A 42 -22.53 -6.99 -10.16
N LYS A 43 -23.37 -7.65 -9.36
CA LYS A 43 -23.02 -8.90 -8.67
C LYS A 43 -22.58 -10.02 -9.61
N LYS A 44 -22.98 -9.98 -10.88
CA LYS A 44 -22.60 -10.98 -11.88
C LYS A 44 -21.22 -10.77 -12.47
N TRP A 45 -20.73 -9.52 -12.48
CA TRP A 45 -19.44 -9.16 -13.06
C TRP A 45 -18.49 -8.47 -12.08
N ALA A 46 -18.87 -8.32 -10.80
CA ALA A 46 -17.97 -7.84 -9.76
C ALA A 46 -16.65 -8.63 -9.77
N PRO A 47 -15.53 -7.97 -9.47
CA PRO A 47 -14.23 -8.64 -9.50
C PRO A 47 -14.16 -9.76 -8.47
N VAL A 48 -13.55 -10.87 -8.88
CA VAL A 48 -13.28 -12.03 -8.02
C VAL A 48 -11.77 -12.17 -7.87
N LEU A 49 -11.30 -12.34 -6.64
CA LEU A 49 -9.87 -12.60 -6.40
C LEU A 49 -9.51 -13.98 -6.93
N VAL A 50 -8.58 -14.02 -7.89
CA VAL A 50 -8.07 -15.26 -8.50
C VAL A 50 -6.76 -15.65 -7.81
N ASP A 51 -6.58 -16.93 -7.56
CA ASP A 51 -5.34 -17.52 -7.04
C ASP A 51 -4.46 -17.90 -8.24
N ASP A 52 -3.69 -16.95 -8.73
CA ASP A 52 -2.79 -17.05 -9.88
C ASP A 52 -1.33 -16.76 -9.49
N ASP A 53 -0.42 -16.74 -10.47
CA ASP A 53 1.02 -16.54 -10.26
C ASP A 53 1.40 -15.17 -9.67
N VAL A 54 0.47 -14.20 -9.64
CA VAL A 54 0.67 -12.90 -9.00
C VAL A 54 0.45 -13.00 -7.48
N MET A 55 -0.36 -13.96 -7.03
CA MET A 55 -0.68 -14.11 -5.62
C MET A 55 0.49 -14.72 -4.83
N PRO A 56 0.67 -14.32 -3.56
CA PRO A 56 1.74 -14.87 -2.74
C PRO A 56 1.49 -16.36 -2.43
N SER A 57 2.56 -17.11 -2.36
CA SER A 57 2.51 -18.49 -1.90
C SER A 57 2.07 -18.60 -0.43
N ARG A 58 1.54 -19.76 -0.04
CA ARG A 58 1.23 -20.06 1.38
C ARG A 58 2.43 -19.89 2.30
N GLY A 59 3.64 -20.18 1.80
CA GLY A 59 4.89 -19.99 2.54
C GLY A 59 5.19 -18.52 2.83
N GLU A 60 4.95 -17.62 1.88
CA GLU A 60 5.13 -16.18 2.07
C GLU A 60 4.10 -15.60 3.05
N ILE A 61 2.85 -16.05 2.99
CA ILE A 61 1.80 -15.66 3.96
C ILE A 61 2.18 -16.15 5.37
N ALA A 62 2.62 -17.41 5.50
CA ALA A 62 3.06 -17.97 6.77
C ALA A 62 4.28 -17.22 7.32
N ALA A 63 5.22 -16.83 6.46
CA ALA A 63 6.41 -16.08 6.86
C ALA A 63 6.07 -14.71 7.46
N VAL A 64 5.05 -14.02 6.95
CA VAL A 64 4.55 -12.76 7.55
C VAL A 64 3.91 -13.04 8.92
N ALA A 65 3.14 -14.13 9.06
CA ALA A 65 2.56 -14.51 10.35
C ALA A 65 3.66 -14.82 11.38
N ASP A 66 4.73 -15.49 10.97
CA ASP A 66 5.90 -15.79 11.81
C ASP A 66 6.63 -14.50 12.22
N TRP A 67 6.79 -13.57 11.28
CA TRP A 67 7.36 -12.26 11.59
C TRP A 67 6.53 -11.50 12.61
N VAL A 68 5.20 -11.52 12.51
CA VAL A 68 4.31 -10.90 13.51
C VAL A 68 4.51 -11.51 14.89
N ARG A 69 4.53 -12.85 15.01
CA ARG A 69 4.76 -13.53 16.28
C ARG A 69 6.12 -13.21 16.88
N SER A 70 7.14 -13.12 16.05
CA SER A 70 8.50 -12.76 16.47
C SER A 70 8.58 -11.29 16.89
N SER A 71 8.16 -10.35 16.02
CA SER A 71 8.38 -8.91 16.21
C SER A 71 7.44 -8.30 17.27
N PHE A 72 6.16 -8.65 17.26
CA PHE A 72 5.21 -8.20 18.28
C PHE A 72 5.11 -9.17 19.46
N GLY A 73 5.14 -10.49 19.21
CA GLY A 73 5.03 -11.53 20.22
C GLY A 73 6.29 -11.72 21.05
N GLY A 74 7.46 -11.45 20.50
CA GLY A 74 8.76 -11.78 21.11
C GLY A 74 9.04 -13.27 21.10
N GLU A 75 8.34 -14.03 20.24
CA GLU A 75 8.51 -15.47 20.14
C GLU A 75 9.73 -15.79 19.27
N THR A 76 10.51 -16.78 19.65
CA THR A 76 11.47 -17.41 18.76
C THR A 76 10.69 -18.25 17.77
N VAL A 77 10.62 -17.80 16.52
CA VAL A 77 9.88 -18.50 15.48
C VAL A 77 10.80 -19.50 14.81
N ASP A 78 10.41 -20.74 14.88
CA ASP A 78 11.05 -21.83 14.14
C ASP A 78 10.61 -21.77 12.67
N PRO A 79 11.52 -21.60 11.72
CA PRO A 79 11.15 -21.42 10.30
C PRO A 79 10.60 -22.68 9.63
N THR A 80 10.44 -23.76 10.38
CA THR A 80 9.95 -25.03 9.85
C THR A 80 8.48 -25.28 10.17
N PRO A 81 7.75 -25.93 9.24
CA PRO A 81 6.37 -26.33 9.47
C PRO A 81 6.22 -27.24 10.68
N ALA A 82 5.01 -27.37 11.21
CA ALA A 82 4.61 -28.15 12.38
C ALA A 82 5.02 -29.65 12.42
N ASN A 83 5.89 -30.12 11.53
CA ASN A 83 6.32 -31.50 11.34
C ASN A 83 7.84 -31.70 11.54
N VAL A 84 8.53 -30.81 12.27
CA VAL A 84 9.94 -31.06 12.59
C VAL A 84 10.02 -32.16 13.62
N PRO A 85 10.77 -33.22 13.34
CA PRO A 85 11.01 -34.28 14.34
C PRO A 85 11.66 -33.69 15.59
N SER A 86 11.22 -34.17 16.77
CA SER A 86 11.78 -33.77 18.08
C SER A 86 13.26 -34.12 18.26
N ASP A 87 13.84 -34.83 17.30
CA ASP A 87 15.22 -35.29 17.22
C ASP A 87 16.10 -34.48 16.23
N SER A 88 15.63 -33.36 15.73
CA SER A 88 16.39 -32.48 14.83
C SER A 88 17.37 -31.57 15.56
N VAL A 89 18.52 -31.28 14.91
CA VAL A 89 19.45 -30.23 15.34
C VAL A 89 18.80 -28.86 15.08
N ARG A 90 18.95 -27.92 16.01
CA ARG A 90 18.45 -26.54 15.84
C ARG A 90 19.60 -25.56 15.76
N ILE A 91 19.60 -24.70 14.74
CA ILE A 91 20.53 -23.59 14.60
C ILE A 91 19.78 -22.29 14.84
N VAL A 92 20.14 -21.57 15.90
CA VAL A 92 19.63 -20.24 16.22
C VAL A 92 20.60 -19.21 15.69
N VAL A 93 20.17 -18.37 14.77
CA VAL A 93 20.98 -17.25 14.27
C VAL A 93 20.88 -16.10 15.27
N GLU A 94 21.80 -16.02 16.22
CA GLU A 94 21.83 -14.97 17.24
C GLU A 94 22.40 -13.66 16.70
N ARG A 95 23.35 -13.76 15.74
CA ARG A 95 23.93 -12.61 15.06
C ARG A 95 24.31 -12.97 13.63
N GLN A 96 24.01 -12.09 12.69
CA GLN A 96 24.46 -12.14 11.31
C GLN A 96 24.45 -10.72 10.78
N ASP A 97 25.60 -10.02 10.76
CA ASP A 97 25.66 -8.61 10.42
C ASP A 97 25.51 -8.38 8.91
N TYR A 98 26.00 -9.33 8.09
CA TYR A 98 25.97 -9.24 6.63
C TYR A 98 25.46 -10.53 6.00
N SER A 99 24.73 -10.41 4.88
CA SER A 99 24.15 -11.55 4.15
C SER A 99 23.22 -12.40 5.04
N ARG A 100 23.00 -13.64 4.67
CA ARG A 100 22.19 -14.59 5.47
C ARG A 100 22.91 -15.93 5.55
N LEU A 101 22.63 -16.70 6.60
CA LEU A 101 23.02 -18.11 6.67
C LEU A 101 22.42 -18.87 5.48
N ARG A 102 23.29 -19.59 4.74
CA ARG A 102 22.91 -20.42 3.62
C ARG A 102 23.39 -21.85 3.81
N PHE A 103 22.62 -22.78 3.24
CA PHE A 103 22.95 -24.20 3.24
C PHE A 103 23.42 -24.61 1.86
N ASN A 104 24.59 -25.28 1.79
CA ASN A 104 25.20 -25.79 0.56
C ASN A 104 25.64 -24.72 -0.44
N GLU A 105 25.71 -23.47 0.01
CA GLU A 105 26.12 -22.30 -0.76
C GLU A 105 26.91 -21.34 0.12
N THR A 106 27.76 -20.50 -0.50
CA THR A 106 28.39 -19.38 0.19
C THR A 106 27.34 -18.38 0.68
N ALA A 107 27.70 -17.45 1.57
CA ALA A 107 26.79 -16.42 2.06
C ALA A 107 26.12 -15.59 0.94
N VAL A 108 26.69 -15.53 -0.27
CA VAL A 108 26.15 -14.81 -1.43
C VAL A 108 25.45 -15.72 -2.44
N GLY A 109 25.35 -17.02 -2.19
CA GLY A 109 24.59 -17.95 -3.04
C GLY A 109 25.40 -18.60 -4.16
N GLU A 110 26.73 -18.70 -3.99
CA GLU A 110 27.61 -19.37 -4.91
C GLU A 110 28.03 -20.76 -4.40
N ARG A 111 28.60 -21.58 -5.26
CA ARG A 111 29.11 -22.88 -4.87
C ARG A 111 30.45 -22.73 -4.13
N PHE A 112 30.67 -23.55 -3.10
CA PHE A 112 31.96 -23.58 -2.39
C PHE A 112 33.09 -24.02 -3.31
N ALA A 113 34.04 -23.16 -3.60
CA ALA A 113 35.18 -23.40 -4.49
C ALA A 113 36.47 -22.95 -3.81
N PHE A 114 37.40 -23.87 -3.62
CA PHE A 114 38.70 -23.70 -2.94
C PHE A 114 39.87 -23.91 -3.90
N PRO A 115 41.11 -23.57 -3.52
CA PRO A 115 42.32 -23.85 -4.29
C PRO A 115 42.39 -25.32 -4.73
N ASN A 116 43.18 -25.58 -5.80
CA ASN A 116 43.36 -26.92 -6.39
C ASN A 116 42.04 -27.60 -6.84
N ASP A 117 41.04 -26.81 -7.22
CA ASP A 117 39.73 -27.26 -7.69
C ASP A 117 38.96 -28.16 -6.67
N VAL A 118 39.25 -27.99 -5.39
CA VAL A 118 38.51 -28.66 -4.32
C VAL A 118 37.14 -28.02 -4.21
N VAL A 119 36.08 -28.85 -4.33
CA VAL A 119 34.69 -28.45 -4.23
C VAL A 119 34.01 -29.22 -3.09
N PHE A 120 33.40 -28.48 -2.19
CA PHE A 120 32.55 -29.05 -1.15
C PHE A 120 31.06 -29.00 -1.60
N LYS A 121 30.33 -30.04 -1.24
CA LYS A 121 28.88 -30.12 -1.56
C LYS A 121 28.01 -29.70 -0.41
N LYS A 122 28.50 -29.81 0.82
CA LYS A 122 27.78 -29.52 2.05
C LYS A 122 28.49 -28.44 2.86
N GLY A 123 27.75 -27.55 3.44
CA GLY A 123 28.27 -26.51 4.32
C GLY A 123 27.26 -25.45 4.67
N LEU A 124 27.64 -24.62 5.62
CA LEU A 124 26.94 -23.44 6.07
C LEU A 124 27.73 -22.20 5.62
N GLY A 125 27.21 -21.45 4.68
CA GLY A 125 27.81 -20.17 4.26
C GLY A 125 27.32 -19.02 5.13
N THR A 126 28.26 -18.29 5.76
CA THR A 126 27.98 -17.16 6.65
C THR A 126 28.94 -16.00 6.36
N HIS A 127 28.76 -14.87 7.02
CA HIS A 127 29.60 -13.68 6.86
C HIS A 127 29.99 -13.13 8.24
N SER A 128 31.11 -12.43 8.34
CA SER A 128 31.50 -11.72 9.57
C SER A 128 30.55 -10.53 9.81
N HIS A 129 30.10 -10.13 11.03
CA HIS A 129 30.21 -10.97 12.21
C HIS A 129 28.96 -11.86 12.30
N SER A 130 29.17 -13.10 12.64
CA SER A 130 28.07 -14.03 12.89
C SER A 130 28.23 -14.82 14.16
N ARG A 131 27.10 -15.21 14.76
CA ARG A 131 26.99 -16.11 15.89
C ARG A 131 25.81 -17.03 15.67
N LEU A 132 26.09 -18.33 15.49
CA LEU A 132 25.12 -19.37 15.25
C LEU A 132 25.12 -20.31 16.49
N LEU A 133 24.07 -20.25 17.32
CA LEU A 133 23.90 -21.19 18.42
C LEU A 133 23.29 -22.49 17.88
N VAL A 134 23.99 -23.60 18.09
CA VAL A 134 23.59 -24.94 17.65
C VAL A 134 23.14 -25.74 18.87
N LEU A 135 21.87 -26.19 18.86
CA LEU A 135 21.26 -26.98 19.93
C LEU A 135 21.01 -28.41 19.43
N PHE A 136 21.34 -29.36 20.22
CA PHE A 136 21.22 -30.79 19.89
C PHE A 136 20.12 -31.48 20.70
N PRO A 137 19.42 -32.43 20.09
CA PRO A 137 18.40 -33.23 20.81
C PRO A 137 19.04 -34.15 21.85
N GLU A 138 20.31 -34.51 21.67
CA GLU A 138 21.13 -35.31 22.57
C GLU A 138 22.53 -34.71 22.71
N PRO A 139 23.18 -34.72 23.89
CA PRO A 139 24.49 -34.14 24.06
C PRO A 139 25.56 -34.76 23.17
N VAL A 140 26.37 -33.89 22.51
CA VAL A 140 27.44 -34.31 21.60
C VAL A 140 28.81 -34.24 22.28
N ALA A 141 29.68 -35.20 21.99
CA ALA A 141 31.02 -35.33 22.54
C ALA A 141 32.12 -34.83 21.58
N LYS A 142 31.83 -34.72 20.30
CA LYS A 142 32.77 -34.28 19.26
C LYS A 142 32.10 -33.38 18.22
N PHE A 143 32.86 -32.40 17.70
CA PHE A 143 32.50 -31.60 16.51
C PHE A 143 33.61 -31.57 15.49
N THR A 144 33.29 -31.77 14.23
CA THR A 144 34.23 -31.70 13.11
C THR A 144 33.67 -30.87 11.98
N ALA A 145 34.52 -30.05 11.35
CA ALA A 145 34.22 -29.30 10.16
C ALA A 145 35.52 -28.95 9.41
N LYS A 146 35.39 -28.38 8.22
CA LYS A 146 36.45 -27.54 7.63
C LYS A 146 35.93 -26.12 7.50
N VAL A 147 36.82 -25.13 7.60
CA VAL A 147 36.42 -23.72 7.54
C VAL A 147 37.32 -22.97 6.57
N GLY A 148 36.75 -22.05 5.81
CA GLY A 148 37.52 -21.25 4.87
C GLY A 148 36.68 -20.22 4.12
N ILE A 149 37.40 -19.23 3.54
CA ILE A 149 36.87 -18.28 2.57
C ILE A 149 37.11 -18.86 1.19
N ASP A 150 36.11 -18.91 0.34
CA ASP A 150 36.28 -19.45 -1.00
C ASP A 150 37.21 -18.58 -1.90
N ARG A 151 37.70 -19.16 -2.99
CA ARG A 151 38.67 -18.50 -3.91
C ARG A 151 38.11 -17.29 -4.65
N GLN A 152 36.78 -17.07 -4.63
CA GLN A 152 36.13 -15.93 -5.31
C GLN A 152 36.28 -14.65 -4.49
N ASN A 153 36.58 -14.78 -3.19
CA ASN A 153 36.77 -13.67 -2.25
C ASN A 153 38.23 -13.59 -1.72
N PRO A 154 39.25 -13.37 -2.59
CA PRO A 154 40.65 -13.43 -2.18
C PRO A 154 41.08 -12.29 -1.26
N GLN A 155 40.25 -11.27 -1.05
CA GLN A 155 40.54 -10.13 -0.18
C GLN A 155 39.96 -10.27 1.23
N GLY A 156 39.08 -11.26 1.48
CA GLY A 156 38.49 -11.49 2.79
C GLY A 156 39.49 -12.04 3.81
N SER A 157 39.30 -11.71 5.07
CA SER A 157 40.05 -12.24 6.20
C SER A 157 39.16 -12.39 7.43
N VAL A 158 39.12 -13.60 8.00
CA VAL A 158 38.27 -13.89 9.13
C VAL A 158 39.00 -14.73 10.19
N ARG A 159 38.48 -14.71 11.42
CA ARG A 159 38.76 -15.75 12.41
C ARG A 159 37.43 -16.42 12.76
N CYS A 160 37.45 -17.74 12.90
CA CYS A 160 36.28 -18.45 13.42
C CYS A 160 36.58 -19.12 14.76
N ALA A 161 35.56 -19.28 15.55
CA ALA A 161 35.66 -19.90 16.87
C ALA A 161 34.44 -20.78 17.19
N VAL A 162 34.61 -21.71 18.12
CA VAL A 162 33.55 -22.49 18.74
C VAL A 162 33.51 -22.16 20.22
N GLU A 163 32.32 -21.80 20.71
CA GLU A 163 32.10 -21.39 22.10
C GLU A 163 31.13 -22.36 22.79
N VAL A 164 31.42 -22.75 24.04
CA VAL A 164 30.55 -23.55 24.90
C VAL A 164 30.39 -22.83 26.23
N GLY A 165 29.14 -22.56 26.62
CA GLY A 165 28.83 -21.91 27.90
C GLY A 165 29.54 -20.55 28.08
N GLY A 166 29.68 -19.74 27.03
CA GLY A 166 30.34 -18.43 27.03
C GLY A 166 31.88 -18.49 27.02
N LYS A 167 32.48 -19.68 26.81
CA LYS A 167 33.92 -19.84 26.70
C LYS A 167 34.34 -20.36 25.33
N ILE A 168 35.32 -19.73 24.72
CA ILE A 168 35.93 -20.19 23.47
C ILE A 168 36.71 -21.48 23.75
N VAL A 169 36.30 -22.58 23.10
CA VAL A 169 36.97 -23.89 23.19
C VAL A 169 37.85 -24.20 22.00
N PHE A 170 37.65 -23.45 20.89
CA PHE A 170 38.46 -23.52 19.69
C PHE A 170 38.45 -22.16 18.98
N GLN A 171 39.60 -21.75 18.41
CA GLN A 171 39.70 -20.56 17.56
C GLN A 171 40.80 -20.77 16.53
N THR A 172 40.57 -20.29 15.30
CA THR A 172 41.58 -20.29 14.23
C THR A 172 42.48 -19.09 14.34
N GLU A 173 43.66 -19.19 13.73
CA GLU A 173 44.39 -18.01 13.25
C GLU A 173 43.57 -17.32 12.17
N THR A 174 44.02 -16.13 11.69
CA THR A 174 43.35 -15.44 10.60
C THR A 174 43.38 -16.28 9.32
N ILE A 175 42.23 -16.63 8.79
CA ILE A 175 42.03 -17.33 7.52
C ILE A 175 41.84 -16.25 6.44
N ARG A 176 42.57 -16.40 5.32
CA ARG A 176 42.48 -15.47 4.19
C ARG A 176 41.81 -16.11 2.97
N GLY A 177 41.14 -15.26 2.15
CA GLY A 177 40.55 -15.70 0.89
C GLY A 177 41.63 -16.32 -0.03
N GLY A 178 41.29 -17.45 -0.67
CA GLY A 178 42.21 -18.17 -1.56
C GLY A 178 43.15 -19.13 -0.87
N GLU A 179 43.09 -19.30 0.45
CA GLU A 179 43.82 -20.32 1.20
C GLU A 179 43.05 -21.65 1.22
N ASP A 180 43.74 -22.75 1.51
CA ASP A 180 43.11 -24.05 1.69
C ASP A 180 42.21 -24.03 2.95
N ALA A 181 41.11 -24.80 2.93
CA ALA A 181 40.23 -24.90 4.06
C ALA A 181 40.92 -25.53 5.30
N VAL A 182 40.74 -24.90 6.45
CA VAL A 182 41.35 -25.31 7.74
C VAL A 182 40.45 -26.37 8.41
N SER A 183 41.03 -27.43 8.91
CA SER A 183 40.29 -28.47 9.67
C SER A 183 39.97 -28.02 11.08
N VAL A 184 38.72 -28.22 11.49
CA VAL A 184 38.19 -28.04 12.86
C VAL A 184 37.91 -29.42 13.44
N GLU A 185 38.59 -29.81 14.50
CA GLU A 185 38.30 -31.03 15.26
C GLU A 185 38.31 -30.72 16.75
N ILE A 186 37.15 -30.92 17.40
CA ILE A 186 36.96 -30.61 18.81
C ILE A 186 36.40 -31.85 19.49
N ALA A 187 37.11 -32.33 20.53
CA ALA A 187 36.54 -33.28 21.49
C ALA A 187 36.19 -32.47 22.75
N PHE A 188 34.89 -32.45 23.09
CA PHE A 188 34.46 -31.78 24.31
C PHE A 188 34.86 -32.56 25.56
N ALA A 189 35.29 -31.85 26.61
CA ALA A 189 35.72 -32.48 27.86
C ALA A 189 34.57 -33.26 28.52
N GLU A 190 33.35 -32.74 28.42
CA GLU A 190 32.10 -33.38 28.75
C GLU A 190 31.14 -33.21 27.57
N PRO A 191 30.21 -34.14 27.31
CA PRO A 191 29.23 -33.96 26.26
C PRO A 191 28.38 -32.69 26.45
N VAL A 192 28.18 -31.92 25.39
CA VAL A 192 27.47 -30.63 25.41
C VAL A 192 26.14 -30.70 24.64
N ALA A 193 25.10 -30.12 25.23
CA ALA A 193 23.79 -30.02 24.58
C ALA A 193 23.74 -28.89 23.54
N GLU A 194 24.69 -27.93 23.59
CA GLU A 194 24.74 -26.78 22.68
C GLU A 194 26.16 -26.23 22.57
N PHE A 195 26.45 -25.58 21.44
CA PHE A 195 27.64 -24.73 21.26
C PHE A 195 27.33 -23.62 20.23
N ALA A 196 28.12 -22.54 20.23
CA ALA A 196 28.00 -21.48 19.24
C ALA A 196 29.17 -21.51 18.23
N LEU A 197 28.84 -21.33 16.95
CA LEU A 197 29.79 -21.08 15.86
C LEU A 197 29.90 -19.57 15.65
N LEU A 198 31.13 -19.03 15.75
CA LEU A 198 31.38 -17.60 15.66
C LEU A 198 32.29 -17.29 14.48
N VAL A 199 32.08 -16.12 13.87
CA VAL A 199 32.98 -15.54 12.86
C VAL A 199 33.19 -14.07 13.16
N ASP A 200 34.42 -13.60 13.18
CA ASP A 200 34.77 -12.20 13.28
C ASP A 200 35.59 -11.73 12.04
N ASP A 201 35.76 -10.42 11.88
CA ASP A 201 36.41 -9.75 10.75
C ASP A 201 37.94 -9.69 10.87
N ALA A 202 38.58 -10.52 11.70
CA ALA A 202 40.00 -10.53 12.00
C ALA A 202 40.59 -9.15 12.40
N GLY A 203 39.79 -8.10 12.49
CA GLY A 203 40.14 -6.75 12.93
C GLY A 203 40.43 -5.76 11.79
N ASP A 204 40.24 -6.13 10.52
CA ASP A 204 40.50 -5.27 9.36
C ASP A 204 39.20 -4.83 8.63
N GLY A 205 38.05 -5.24 9.17
CA GLY A 205 36.70 -4.85 8.69
C GLY A 205 36.07 -5.94 7.83
N PRO A 206 34.74 -5.87 7.63
CA PRO A 206 33.94 -7.00 7.15
C PRO A 206 33.96 -7.21 5.63
N ASN A 207 34.85 -6.59 4.89
CA ASN A 207 34.86 -6.65 3.43
C ASN A 207 35.30 -8.03 2.91
N CYS A 208 34.42 -8.68 2.12
CA CYS A 208 34.70 -10.01 1.53
C CYS A 208 34.79 -11.18 2.55
N ASP A 209 34.36 -11.00 3.77
CA ASP A 209 34.51 -11.93 4.88
C ASP A 209 33.47 -13.05 4.89
N GLN A 210 33.38 -13.78 3.80
CA GLN A 210 32.44 -14.87 3.62
C GLN A 210 33.05 -16.19 4.08
N LEU A 211 32.82 -16.57 5.34
CA LEU A 211 33.27 -17.87 5.88
C LEU A 211 32.25 -18.97 5.54
N ASN A 212 32.77 -20.13 5.24
CA ASN A 212 32.03 -21.36 5.04
C ASN A 212 32.43 -22.41 6.08
N TRP A 213 31.43 -22.93 6.83
CA TRP A 213 31.57 -24.13 7.67
C TRP A 213 31.25 -25.33 6.79
N LEU A 214 32.24 -26.06 6.35
CA LEU A 214 32.15 -27.11 5.35
C LEU A 214 32.09 -28.48 6.05
N GLU A 215 31.17 -29.36 5.62
CA GLU A 215 30.95 -30.69 6.15
C GLU A 215 30.85 -30.71 7.70
N PRO A 216 30.05 -29.83 8.33
CA PRO A 216 29.95 -29.70 9.77
C PRO A 216 29.14 -30.86 10.36
N VAL A 217 29.79 -31.69 11.20
CA VAL A 217 29.19 -32.88 11.83
C VAL A 217 29.51 -32.90 13.33
N ALA A 218 28.47 -33.12 14.14
CA ALA A 218 28.59 -33.35 15.58
C ALA A 218 28.32 -34.84 15.89
N THR A 219 29.00 -35.39 16.91
CA THR A 219 28.91 -36.80 17.23
C THR A 219 28.69 -36.98 18.74
N THR A 220 27.73 -37.80 19.15
CA THR A 220 27.49 -38.15 20.53
C THR A 220 28.56 -39.12 21.09
N ALA A 221 28.55 -39.33 22.38
CA ALA A 221 29.50 -40.26 23.03
C ALA A 221 29.35 -41.72 22.58
N ASP A 222 28.18 -42.13 22.17
CA ASP A 222 27.84 -43.45 21.65
C ASP A 222 28.02 -43.59 20.13
N GLY A 223 28.43 -42.51 19.43
CA GLY A 223 28.77 -42.52 18.03
C GLY A 223 27.63 -42.14 17.06
N LYS A 224 26.46 -41.70 17.54
CA LYS A 224 25.43 -41.10 16.68
C LYS A 224 25.94 -39.80 16.14
N THR A 225 25.67 -39.54 14.86
CA THR A 225 26.11 -38.31 14.18
C THR A 225 24.91 -37.42 13.82
N PHE A 226 25.17 -36.10 13.92
CA PHE A 226 24.26 -35.03 13.44
C PHE A 226 24.98 -34.19 12.37
N ASP A 227 24.48 -34.20 11.17
CA ASP A 227 24.95 -33.33 10.08
C ASP A 227 24.26 -31.96 10.21
N LEU A 228 25.03 -30.88 10.43
CA LEU A 228 24.48 -29.53 10.66
C LEU A 228 23.88 -28.91 9.39
N VAL A 229 23.90 -29.64 8.28
CA VAL A 229 23.28 -29.20 7.03
C VAL A 229 21.98 -29.98 6.76
N ASP A 230 22.03 -31.31 6.85
CA ASP A 230 20.89 -32.17 6.52
C ASP A 230 19.91 -32.37 7.68
N ASP A 231 20.43 -32.37 8.94
CA ASP A 231 19.62 -32.65 10.16
C ASP A 231 19.18 -31.37 10.88
N ALA A 232 19.62 -30.19 10.39
CA ALA A 232 19.40 -28.93 11.09
C ALA A 232 18.19 -28.15 10.62
N VAL A 233 17.54 -27.58 11.61
CA VAL A 233 16.45 -26.62 11.47
C VAL A 233 16.96 -25.27 11.95
N VAL A 234 16.75 -24.22 11.17
CA VAL A 234 17.18 -22.86 11.55
C VAL A 234 16.07 -22.14 12.29
N SER A 235 16.33 -21.78 13.55
CA SER A 235 15.49 -20.82 14.29
C SER A 235 16.16 -19.45 14.34
N ARG A 236 15.39 -18.43 14.60
CA ARG A 236 15.88 -17.06 14.76
C ARG A 236 15.46 -16.50 16.10
N LEU A 237 16.27 -15.55 16.59
CA LEU A 237 15.88 -14.76 17.75
C LEU A 237 14.61 -13.98 17.43
N PRO A 238 13.81 -13.58 18.47
CA PRO A 238 12.68 -12.69 18.30
C PRO A 238 13.05 -11.45 17.48
N GLY A 239 12.18 -11.06 16.56
CA GLY A 239 12.34 -9.85 15.77
C GLY A 239 12.27 -8.60 16.66
N GLU A 240 12.86 -7.49 16.20
CA GLU A 240 12.67 -6.20 16.87
C GLU A 240 11.21 -5.72 16.74
N ILE A 241 10.69 -5.07 17.79
CA ILE A 241 9.38 -4.42 17.78
C ILE A 241 9.35 -3.39 16.63
N PRO A 242 8.36 -3.45 15.70
CA PRO A 242 8.43 -2.70 14.46
C PRO A 242 7.91 -1.26 14.57
N PHE A 243 7.86 -0.71 15.76
CA PHE A 243 7.53 0.67 16.05
C PHE A 243 8.44 1.23 17.15
N SER A 244 8.45 2.54 17.30
CA SER A 244 9.17 3.22 18.38
C SER A 244 8.50 4.52 18.79
N PHE A 245 8.77 4.96 19.99
CA PHE A 245 8.38 6.26 20.51
C PHE A 245 9.38 6.70 21.61
N ASP A 246 9.36 7.97 21.96
CA ASP A 246 10.11 8.47 23.10
C ASP A 246 9.15 8.69 24.27
N TYR A 247 9.55 8.26 25.47
CA TYR A 247 8.82 8.43 26.72
C TYR A 247 9.71 9.12 27.74
N ASP A 248 9.33 10.33 28.13
CA ASP A 248 10.15 11.23 28.95
C ASP A 248 11.56 11.46 28.33
N GLY A 249 11.63 11.53 26.99
CA GLY A 249 12.87 11.72 26.24
C GLY A 249 13.75 10.48 26.08
N VAL A 250 13.33 9.32 26.61
CA VAL A 250 14.02 8.02 26.45
C VAL A 250 13.35 7.23 25.35
N SER A 251 14.14 6.63 24.47
CA SER A 251 13.60 5.80 23.39
C SER A 251 12.98 4.51 23.91
N SER A 252 11.81 4.13 23.38
CA SER A 252 11.15 2.85 23.70
C SER A 252 12.01 1.63 23.43
N ARG A 253 13.01 1.75 22.55
CA ARG A 253 13.99 0.70 22.30
C ARG A 253 14.84 0.32 23.51
N GLU A 254 14.89 1.20 24.51
CA GLU A 254 15.70 0.99 25.74
C GLU A 254 14.90 0.34 26.87
N PHE A 255 13.56 0.42 26.84
CA PHE A 255 12.75 0.03 28.01
C PHE A 255 11.54 -0.86 27.68
N LEU A 256 10.99 -0.83 26.48
CA LEU A 256 9.68 -1.44 26.18
C LEU A 256 9.65 -2.95 26.45
N ASP A 257 10.76 -3.64 26.19
CA ASP A 257 10.90 -5.08 26.49
C ASP A 257 10.83 -5.40 27.99
N SER A 258 11.06 -4.40 28.86
CA SER A 258 10.95 -4.55 30.32
C SER A 258 9.53 -4.37 30.85
N TRP A 259 8.61 -3.85 30.03
CA TRP A 259 7.22 -3.64 30.43
C TRP A 259 6.42 -4.93 30.44
N ALA A 260 5.38 -4.97 31.28
CA ALA A 260 4.49 -6.13 31.33
C ALA A 260 3.75 -6.28 30.01
N LYS A 261 3.93 -7.44 29.37
CA LYS A 261 3.37 -7.75 28.06
C LYS A 261 2.16 -8.66 28.16
N THR A 262 1.13 -8.37 27.38
CA THR A 262 -0.04 -9.27 27.21
C THR A 262 -0.38 -9.38 25.73
N VAL A 263 -0.99 -10.51 25.37
CA VAL A 263 -1.49 -10.77 24.02
C VAL A 263 -2.95 -11.20 24.13
N GLU A 264 -3.82 -10.51 23.39
CA GLU A 264 -5.24 -10.83 23.28
C GLU A 264 -5.54 -11.20 21.83
N LYS A 265 -6.09 -12.38 21.61
CA LYS A 265 -6.54 -12.82 20.29
C LYS A 265 -7.96 -12.32 20.07
N LEU A 266 -8.18 -11.42 19.08
CA LEU A 266 -9.51 -10.92 18.70
C LEU A 266 -10.23 -11.91 17.78
N ASP A 267 -9.50 -12.46 16.81
CA ASP A 267 -9.96 -13.52 15.89
C ASP A 267 -8.75 -14.23 15.25
N ASP A 268 -8.95 -15.00 14.18
CA ASP A 268 -7.87 -15.77 13.56
C ASP A 268 -6.84 -14.91 12.82
N LEU A 269 -7.19 -13.67 12.49
CA LEU A 269 -6.33 -12.75 11.73
C LEU A 269 -5.88 -11.53 12.55
N ARG A 270 -6.49 -11.28 13.73
CA ARG A 270 -6.22 -10.08 14.52
C ARG A 270 -5.84 -10.41 15.95
N ASP A 271 -4.72 -9.84 16.37
CA ASP A 271 -4.22 -9.92 17.74
C ASP A 271 -3.95 -8.52 18.29
N VAL A 272 -4.08 -8.32 19.61
CA VAL A 272 -3.66 -7.11 20.32
C VAL A 272 -2.48 -7.44 21.20
N TYR A 273 -1.35 -6.84 20.93
CA TYR A 273 -0.13 -6.93 21.74
C TYR A 273 -0.03 -5.66 22.58
N SER A 274 0.00 -5.80 23.91
CA SER A 274 0.02 -4.66 24.83
C SER A 274 1.22 -4.70 25.75
N TRP A 275 1.82 -3.53 25.97
CA TRP A 275 2.91 -3.29 26.93
C TRP A 275 2.47 -2.26 27.94
N THR A 276 2.57 -2.56 29.23
CA THR A 276 2.13 -1.67 30.30
C THR A 276 3.30 -1.29 31.20
N ASP A 277 3.57 0.01 31.32
CA ASP A 277 4.54 0.56 32.25
C ASP A 277 4.14 0.20 33.70
N PRO A 278 4.99 -0.49 34.46
CA PRO A 278 4.68 -0.84 35.84
C PRO A 278 4.53 0.39 36.76
N LYS A 279 5.10 1.54 36.39
CA LYS A 279 5.12 2.77 37.20
C LYS A 279 3.92 3.67 36.92
N THR A 280 3.80 4.15 35.69
CA THR A 280 2.80 5.16 35.30
C THR A 280 1.49 4.55 34.84
N LYS A 281 1.46 3.24 34.56
CA LYS A 281 0.32 2.51 33.98
C LYS A 281 -0.04 3.00 32.58
N LEU A 282 0.89 3.63 31.85
CA LEU A 282 0.74 3.83 30.42
C LEU A 282 0.74 2.44 29.75
N THR A 283 -0.30 2.19 28.96
CA THR A 283 -0.38 0.98 28.11
C THR A 283 -0.24 1.41 26.67
N VAL A 284 0.69 0.76 25.95
CA VAL A 284 0.82 0.84 24.49
C VAL A 284 0.30 -0.45 23.91
N ALA A 285 -0.76 -0.38 23.11
CA ALA A 285 -1.40 -1.54 22.50
C ALA A 285 -1.28 -1.47 20.98
N ALA A 286 -0.71 -2.51 20.36
CA ALA A 286 -0.67 -2.67 18.92
C ALA A 286 -1.78 -3.63 18.50
N THR A 287 -2.81 -3.12 17.80
CA THR A 287 -3.81 -3.96 17.14
C THR A 287 -3.24 -4.33 15.77
N VAL A 288 -2.89 -5.60 15.61
CA VAL A 288 -2.21 -6.15 14.42
C VAL A 288 -3.17 -7.03 13.64
N ARG A 289 -3.30 -6.77 12.34
CA ARG A 289 -4.10 -7.57 11.41
C ARG A 289 -3.20 -8.23 10.36
N ARG A 290 -3.30 -9.55 10.26
CA ARG A 290 -2.74 -10.37 9.17
C ARG A 290 -3.81 -10.58 8.10
N PHE A 291 -3.40 -10.87 6.88
CA PHE A 291 -4.32 -11.09 5.78
C PHE A 291 -4.35 -12.57 5.40
N GLU A 292 -5.54 -13.10 5.10
CA GLU A 292 -5.69 -14.53 4.77
C GLU A 292 -5.07 -14.90 3.43
N LYS A 293 -5.20 -14.00 2.43
CA LYS A 293 -4.80 -14.23 1.05
C LYS A 293 -3.56 -13.44 0.60
N PHE A 294 -3.06 -12.56 1.43
CA PHE A 294 -1.92 -11.69 1.09
C PHE A 294 -0.81 -11.82 2.12
N ALA A 295 0.44 -11.84 1.64
CA ALA A 295 1.62 -11.78 2.50
C ALA A 295 1.78 -10.35 3.04
N ALA A 296 0.83 -9.89 3.85
CA ALA A 296 0.74 -8.53 4.34
C ALA A 296 0.34 -8.48 5.82
N VAL A 297 0.66 -7.37 6.46
CA VAL A 297 0.29 -7.06 7.84
C VAL A 297 0.06 -5.57 8.00
N ASP A 298 -0.98 -5.19 8.71
CA ASP A 298 -1.18 -3.81 9.16
C ASP A 298 -1.37 -3.72 10.67
N TRP A 299 -1.10 -2.55 11.22
CA TRP A 299 -1.32 -2.28 12.64
C TRP A 299 -1.55 -0.81 12.95
N VAL A 300 -2.17 -0.57 14.10
CA VAL A 300 -2.38 0.73 14.74
C VAL A 300 -1.91 0.63 16.17
N LEU A 301 -1.28 1.67 16.69
CA LEU A 301 -0.93 1.79 18.10
C LEU A 301 -1.96 2.63 18.83
N ASN A 302 -2.36 2.19 20.01
CA ASN A 302 -3.14 2.94 20.98
C ASN A 302 -2.30 3.19 22.23
N PHE A 303 -2.28 4.42 22.71
CA PHE A 303 -1.60 4.82 23.96
C PHE A 303 -2.68 5.21 24.95
N LYS A 304 -2.78 4.48 26.08
CA LYS A 304 -3.80 4.69 27.10
C LYS A 304 -3.20 4.94 28.47
N ASN A 305 -3.58 6.03 29.11
CA ASN A 305 -3.22 6.29 30.49
C ASN A 305 -4.18 5.56 31.45
N GLY A 306 -3.75 4.42 31.98
CA GLY A 306 -4.47 3.65 33.01
C GLY A 306 -4.14 4.07 34.44
N GLY A 307 -3.29 5.10 34.62
CA GLY A 307 -2.88 5.64 35.93
C GLY A 307 -3.82 6.70 36.47
N THR A 308 -3.47 7.27 37.62
CA THR A 308 -4.21 8.34 38.32
C THR A 308 -3.59 9.73 38.13
N GLU A 309 -2.41 9.80 37.53
CA GLU A 309 -1.67 11.03 37.25
C GLU A 309 -1.48 11.16 35.74
N ASN A 310 -1.15 12.37 35.26
CA ASN A 310 -0.75 12.58 33.86
C ASN A 310 0.50 11.76 33.54
N THR A 311 0.57 11.25 32.32
CA THR A 311 1.78 10.56 31.86
C THR A 311 2.96 11.54 31.73
N PRO A 312 4.20 11.06 31.80
CA PRO A 312 5.33 11.72 31.15
C PRO A 312 5.06 11.97 29.66
N THR A 313 5.87 12.83 29.03
CA THR A 313 5.69 13.19 27.62
C THR A 313 5.92 11.99 26.71
N ILE A 314 4.92 11.72 25.85
CA ILE A 314 5.02 10.78 24.73
C ILE A 314 5.37 11.62 23.49
N SER A 315 6.45 11.29 22.80
CA SER A 315 6.90 12.02 21.62
C SER A 315 7.53 11.11 20.57
N ASN A 316 7.80 11.65 19.39
CA ASN A 316 8.48 10.93 18.28
C ASN A 316 7.88 9.55 17.99
N VAL A 317 6.55 9.48 17.94
CA VAL A 317 5.83 8.21 17.69
C VAL A 317 6.01 7.80 16.22
N GLN A 318 6.78 6.75 16.02
CA GLN A 318 6.97 6.09 14.74
C GLN A 318 6.13 4.80 14.75
N VAL A 319 4.94 4.84 14.16
CA VAL A 319 4.09 3.65 14.05
C VAL A 319 4.81 2.55 13.25
N LEU A 320 5.67 2.95 12.33
CA LEU A 320 6.58 2.08 11.60
C LEU A 320 8.02 2.47 11.91
N ASP A 321 8.81 1.55 12.44
CA ASP A 321 10.25 1.69 12.67
C ASP A 321 10.91 0.33 12.48
N VAL A 322 11.21 0.00 11.22
CA VAL A 322 11.74 -1.32 10.83
C VAL A 322 13.05 -1.21 10.10
N ALA A 323 13.84 -2.27 10.22
CA ALA A 323 15.02 -2.50 9.43
C ALA A 323 14.78 -3.70 8.51
N ALA A 324 14.59 -3.43 7.22
CA ALA A 324 14.45 -4.47 6.23
C ALA A 324 15.83 -4.92 5.74
N GLN A 325 16.12 -6.22 5.87
CA GLN A 325 17.32 -6.82 5.27
C GLN A 325 16.97 -7.56 4.00
N TYR A 326 17.70 -7.25 2.95
CA TYR A 326 17.70 -8.00 1.69
C TYR A 326 18.94 -8.89 1.67
N GLY A 327 18.78 -10.15 1.33
CA GLY A 327 19.78 -11.19 1.57
C GLY A 327 21.08 -11.15 0.76
N ILE A 328 21.43 -10.07 0.01
CA ILE A 328 22.64 -10.00 -0.84
C ILE A 328 23.07 -8.54 -1.01
N GLU A 329 24.38 -8.30 -1.25
CA GLU A 329 24.93 -6.99 -1.63
C GLU A 329 24.10 -6.32 -2.73
N ARG A 330 23.72 -5.06 -2.50
CA ARG A 330 22.86 -4.31 -3.39
C ARG A 330 23.45 -2.97 -3.74
N LYS A 331 23.33 -2.59 -5.02
CA LYS A 331 23.92 -1.34 -5.52
C LYS A 331 23.25 -0.09 -5.01
N ALA A 332 21.92 -0.12 -4.90
CA ALA A 332 21.15 1.05 -4.51
C ALA A 332 19.74 0.63 -4.07
N LEU A 333 19.23 1.33 -3.08
CA LEU A 333 17.83 1.32 -2.71
C LEU A 333 17.06 2.27 -3.64
N ALA A 334 15.94 1.83 -4.18
CA ALA A 334 15.00 2.70 -4.89
C ALA A 334 13.67 2.77 -4.14
N VAL A 335 13.18 3.98 -3.93
CA VAL A 335 11.88 4.24 -3.33
C VAL A 335 10.99 4.88 -4.40
N LYS A 336 9.98 4.14 -4.85
CA LYS A 336 8.99 4.59 -5.82
C LYS A 336 7.70 4.97 -5.10
N THR A 337 7.20 6.16 -5.37
CA THR A 337 5.93 6.71 -4.88
C THR A 337 5.34 7.66 -5.91
N LEU A 338 4.31 8.42 -5.55
CA LEU A 338 3.72 9.48 -6.35
C LEU A 338 3.88 10.83 -5.67
N ARG A 339 3.81 11.89 -6.46
CA ARG A 339 3.85 13.27 -5.98
C ARG A 339 2.64 13.65 -5.11
N GLY A 340 1.53 12.91 -5.21
CA GLY A 340 0.25 13.29 -4.66
C GLY A 340 -0.50 14.26 -5.59
N ASP A 341 -1.64 14.78 -5.15
CA ASP A 341 -2.38 15.76 -5.95
C ASP A 341 -1.83 17.17 -5.75
N THR A 342 -1.38 17.79 -6.82
CA THR A 342 -0.89 19.17 -6.89
C THR A 342 -1.83 20.09 -7.66
N CYS A 343 -2.95 19.55 -8.17
CA CYS A 343 -3.92 20.27 -9.00
C CYS A 343 -3.27 20.96 -10.24
N ASP A 344 -2.31 20.26 -10.85
CA ASP A 344 -1.62 20.67 -12.06
C ASP A 344 -1.25 19.45 -12.93
N GLU A 345 -0.53 19.68 -14.02
CA GLU A 345 -0.05 18.61 -14.91
C GLU A 345 0.85 17.55 -14.23
N ASN A 346 1.35 17.86 -13.03
CA ASN A 346 2.21 16.96 -12.25
C ASN A 346 1.45 16.18 -11.18
N ALA A 347 0.15 16.38 -11.04
CA ALA A 347 -0.66 15.58 -10.12
C ALA A 347 -0.47 14.09 -10.42
N TRP A 348 -0.20 13.31 -9.37
CA TRP A 348 0.05 11.86 -9.43
C TRP A 348 1.28 11.44 -10.25
N ALA A 349 2.19 12.38 -10.55
CA ALA A 349 3.43 12.04 -11.24
C ALA A 349 4.29 11.09 -10.41
N PRO A 350 4.89 10.05 -11.02
CA PRO A 350 5.78 9.14 -10.32
C PRO A 350 7.00 9.86 -9.76
N VAL A 351 7.38 9.47 -8.56
CA VAL A 351 8.60 9.90 -7.87
C VAL A 351 9.44 8.67 -7.59
N VAL A 352 10.59 8.58 -8.22
CA VAL A 352 11.58 7.53 -7.94
C VAL A 352 12.82 8.18 -7.33
N ARG A 353 13.19 7.75 -6.15
CA ARG A 353 14.40 8.20 -5.45
C ARG A 353 15.34 7.04 -5.24
N THR A 354 16.54 7.14 -5.80
CA THR A 354 17.65 6.23 -5.47
C THR A 354 18.31 6.75 -4.21
N VAL A 355 18.52 5.89 -3.22
CA VAL A 355 19.11 6.21 -1.92
C VAL A 355 20.47 5.53 -1.84
N ALA A 356 21.53 6.31 -1.84
CA ALA A 356 22.90 5.79 -1.75
C ALA A 356 23.20 5.25 -0.34
N PRO A 357 24.20 4.37 -0.17
CA PRO A 357 24.60 3.90 1.15
C PRO A 357 24.90 5.04 2.12
N GLY A 358 24.25 5.04 3.28
CA GLY A 358 24.34 6.08 4.31
C GLY A 358 23.51 7.34 4.02
N GLU A 359 22.77 7.38 2.93
CA GLU A 359 21.82 8.46 2.62
C GLU A 359 20.44 8.18 3.22
N LYS A 360 19.76 9.25 3.62
CA LYS A 360 18.38 9.26 4.12
C LYS A 360 17.55 10.23 3.29
N ILE A 361 16.38 9.78 2.87
CA ILE A 361 15.37 10.64 2.23
C ILE A 361 14.10 10.69 3.08
N GLU A 362 13.36 11.77 2.94
CA GLU A 362 12.14 12.02 3.71
C GLU A 362 10.99 12.47 2.80
N PHE A 363 9.75 12.13 3.21
CA PHE A 363 8.50 12.54 2.57
C PHE A 363 7.53 13.04 3.64
N ALA A 364 6.78 14.10 3.32
CA ALA A 364 5.69 14.61 4.11
C ALA A 364 4.69 15.36 3.22
N PRO A 365 3.39 15.38 3.52
CA PRO A 365 2.40 16.18 2.81
C PRO A 365 2.47 17.64 3.23
N ILE A 366 1.67 18.48 2.58
CA ILE A 366 1.59 19.92 2.85
C ILE A 366 0.23 20.25 3.46
N GLY A 367 0.22 21.06 4.53
CA GLY A 367 -1.00 21.69 5.05
C GLY A 367 -1.92 20.78 5.86
N GLY A 368 -1.52 19.53 6.17
CA GLY A 368 -2.32 18.60 6.98
C GLY A 368 -3.32 17.76 6.19
N ARG A 369 -3.21 17.72 4.86
CA ARG A 369 -4.00 16.82 3.99
C ARG A 369 -3.08 15.74 3.42
N SER A 370 -3.40 14.47 3.68
CA SER A 370 -2.49 13.31 3.62
C SER A 370 -1.85 13.02 2.25
N SER A 371 -2.43 13.49 1.14
CA SER A 371 -1.86 13.32 -0.21
C SER A 371 -1.67 14.65 -0.96
N ASN A 372 -1.59 15.77 -0.24
CA ASN A 372 -1.27 17.07 -0.82
C ASN A 372 0.25 17.18 -1.06
N GLY A 373 0.69 17.03 -2.30
CA GLY A 373 2.09 17.16 -2.71
C GLY A 373 3.01 15.98 -2.40
N ALA A 374 2.56 14.99 -1.63
CA ALA A 374 3.23 13.72 -1.36
C ALA A 374 2.19 12.64 -1.13
N PHE A 375 2.47 11.40 -1.55
CA PHE A 375 1.54 10.27 -1.46
C PHE A 375 2.05 9.24 -0.45
N PRO A 376 1.20 8.75 0.49
CA PRO A 376 1.67 7.91 1.60
C PRO A 376 1.75 6.41 1.27
N PHE A 377 2.05 6.06 0.00
CA PHE A 377 2.29 4.68 -0.44
C PHE A 377 3.62 4.60 -1.17
N TRP A 378 4.45 3.62 -0.82
CA TRP A 378 5.78 3.43 -1.39
C TRP A 378 6.01 1.98 -1.79
N ASN A 379 6.65 1.78 -2.94
CA ASN A 379 7.27 0.51 -3.30
C ASN A 379 8.79 0.67 -3.12
N VAL A 380 9.32 -0.01 -2.12
CA VAL A 380 10.74 0.00 -1.77
C VAL A 380 11.40 -1.21 -2.42
N THR A 381 12.31 -0.97 -3.35
CA THR A 381 12.98 -2.01 -4.09
C THR A 381 14.48 -1.90 -3.98
N SER A 382 15.15 -3.01 -4.11
CA SER A 382 16.59 -3.04 -4.20
C SER A 382 17.03 -4.05 -5.25
N ARG A 383 17.94 -3.62 -6.12
CA ARG A 383 18.40 -4.43 -7.23
C ARG A 383 19.72 -5.14 -6.88
N ARG A 384 19.81 -6.43 -7.13
CA ARG A 384 21.06 -7.19 -7.00
C ARG A 384 22.11 -6.70 -7.99
N TYR A 385 23.36 -6.90 -7.64
CA TYR A 385 24.46 -6.67 -8.59
C TYR A 385 24.32 -7.66 -9.75
N GLY A 386 24.21 -7.14 -10.98
CA GLY A 386 24.04 -7.95 -12.18
C GLY A 386 22.61 -8.10 -12.70
N ASP A 387 21.59 -7.88 -11.86
CA ASP A 387 20.19 -7.93 -12.31
C ASP A 387 19.82 -6.68 -13.12
N ALA A 388 19.01 -6.85 -14.15
CA ALA A 388 18.47 -5.74 -14.93
C ALA A 388 17.41 -4.98 -14.13
N GLU A 389 16.48 -5.71 -13.46
CA GLU A 389 15.35 -5.18 -12.71
C GLU A 389 15.27 -5.79 -11.29
N PRO A 390 14.61 -5.13 -10.33
CA PRO A 390 14.33 -5.72 -9.02
C PRO A 390 13.44 -6.95 -9.13
N SER A 391 13.74 -8.00 -8.37
CA SER A 391 12.95 -9.23 -8.27
C SER A 391 12.28 -9.42 -6.90
N GLU A 392 12.41 -8.47 -6.00
CA GLU A 392 11.77 -8.45 -4.68
C GLU A 392 11.72 -7.02 -4.14
N GLY A 393 10.78 -6.78 -3.23
CA GLY A 393 10.62 -5.48 -2.59
C GLY A 393 9.64 -5.50 -1.43
N LEU A 394 9.30 -4.30 -0.99
CA LEU A 394 8.41 -4.08 0.13
C LEU A 394 7.47 -2.91 -0.20
N PHE A 395 6.16 -3.15 -0.22
CA PHE A 395 5.21 -2.07 -0.13
C PHE A 395 5.07 -1.59 1.31
N VAL A 396 5.10 -0.28 1.46
CA VAL A 396 4.83 0.44 2.70
C VAL A 396 3.69 1.40 2.43
N ALA A 397 2.68 1.42 3.30
CA ALA A 397 1.61 2.40 3.22
C ALA A 397 1.23 2.93 4.60
N LEU A 398 0.82 4.20 4.65
CA LEU A 398 0.30 4.84 5.85
C LEU A 398 -1.18 5.21 5.69
N GLY A 399 -1.93 5.04 6.77
CA GLY A 399 -3.30 5.54 6.93
C GLY A 399 -3.33 6.65 7.99
N TRP A 400 -3.33 7.88 7.56
CA TRP A 400 -3.48 9.06 8.41
C TRP A 400 -3.95 10.25 7.60
N SER A 401 -5.15 10.74 7.86
CA SER A 401 -5.75 11.86 7.11
C SER A 401 -5.23 13.23 7.55
N GLY A 402 -4.10 13.26 8.26
CA GLY A 402 -3.39 14.43 8.76
C GLY A 402 -1.96 14.56 8.24
N GLN A 403 -1.13 15.24 9.04
CA GLN A 403 0.27 15.52 8.73
C GLN A 403 1.17 14.37 9.19
N TRP A 404 1.58 13.54 8.26
CA TRP A 404 2.52 12.43 8.48
C TRP A 404 3.93 12.76 8.00
N LYS A 405 4.91 11.96 8.45
CA LYS A 405 6.27 11.97 7.94
C LYS A 405 6.77 10.53 7.78
N ALA A 406 7.45 10.27 6.67
CA ALA A 406 8.12 9.00 6.42
C ALA A 406 9.57 9.23 6.00
N SER A 407 10.46 8.30 6.37
CA SER A 407 11.87 8.34 5.97
C SER A 407 12.37 6.96 5.59
N PHE A 408 13.28 6.95 4.60
CA PHE A 408 13.96 5.77 4.08
C PHE A 408 15.46 6.04 4.12
N GLU A 409 16.20 5.17 4.79
CA GLU A 409 17.65 5.28 4.92
C GLU A 409 18.32 3.99 4.45
N ASN A 410 19.30 4.10 3.58
CA ASN A 410 20.12 2.97 3.17
C ASN A 410 21.29 2.81 4.15
N GLY A 411 21.48 1.61 4.68
CA GLY A 411 22.53 1.36 5.69
C GLY A 411 23.92 1.70 5.18
N LYS A 412 24.72 2.37 6.01
CA LYS A 412 26.08 2.78 5.66
C LYS A 412 27.08 1.62 5.76
N GLU A 413 26.92 0.79 6.79
CA GLU A 413 27.84 -0.33 7.10
C GLU A 413 27.31 -1.66 6.57
N SER A 414 26.03 -1.71 6.21
CA SER A 414 25.38 -2.86 5.60
C SER A 414 24.49 -2.38 4.47
N VAL A 415 25.01 -2.39 3.26
CA VAL A 415 24.29 -2.02 2.03
C VAL A 415 23.10 -2.90 1.71
N SER A 416 22.87 -3.95 2.51
CA SER A 416 21.70 -4.83 2.44
C SER A 416 20.57 -4.45 3.41
N THR A 417 20.76 -3.41 4.24
CA THR A 417 19.77 -2.99 5.23
C THR A 417 19.14 -1.65 4.86
N THR A 418 17.82 -1.62 4.87
CA THR A 418 17.03 -0.40 4.71
C THR A 418 16.28 -0.10 5.98
N PHE A 419 16.45 1.09 6.53
CA PHE A 419 15.67 1.57 7.67
C PHE A 419 14.48 2.36 7.15
N VAL A 420 13.28 1.96 7.58
CA VAL A 420 12.03 2.62 7.22
C VAL A 420 11.35 3.10 8.49
N LYS A 421 11.09 4.40 8.56
CA LYS A 421 10.35 5.01 9.67
C LYS A 421 9.20 5.83 9.15
N ALA A 422 8.06 5.73 9.82
CA ALA A 422 6.90 6.55 9.50
C ALA A 422 5.99 6.74 10.72
N GLY A 423 5.36 7.91 10.80
CA GLY A 423 4.46 8.27 11.88
C GLY A 423 3.87 9.67 11.68
N MET A 424 3.33 10.26 12.73
CA MET A 424 2.96 11.68 12.70
C MET A 424 4.21 12.55 12.58
N GLU A 425 4.12 13.66 11.85
CA GLU A 425 5.25 14.59 11.72
C GLU A 425 5.64 15.20 13.07
N GLU A 426 4.67 15.65 13.86
CA GLU A 426 4.89 16.23 15.19
C GLU A 426 3.92 15.64 16.22
N ILE A 427 4.49 15.08 17.27
CA ILE A 427 3.76 14.72 18.49
C ILE A 427 4.68 14.90 19.70
N ALA A 428 4.23 15.62 20.72
CA ALA A 428 4.83 15.69 22.05
C ALA A 428 3.71 16.01 23.06
N THR A 429 3.12 14.98 23.62
CA THR A 429 1.89 15.10 24.43
C THR A 429 1.98 14.31 25.72
N ILE A 430 1.25 14.76 26.73
CA ILE A 430 0.90 13.99 27.92
C ILE A 430 -0.53 13.48 27.78
N LEU A 431 -0.83 12.35 28.42
CA LEU A 431 -2.19 11.84 28.56
C LEU A 431 -2.70 12.03 29.98
N THR A 432 -3.90 12.59 30.11
CA THR A 432 -4.60 12.68 31.39
C THR A 432 -5.12 11.31 31.83
N PRO A 433 -5.46 11.08 33.11
CA PRO A 433 -6.01 9.82 33.58
C PRO A 433 -7.22 9.35 32.77
N GLY A 434 -7.15 8.13 32.25
CA GLY A 434 -8.19 7.52 31.43
C GLY A 434 -8.15 7.90 29.95
N GLU A 435 -7.33 8.88 29.57
CA GLU A 435 -7.21 9.32 28.18
C GLU A 435 -6.51 8.28 27.31
N GLU A 436 -6.97 8.16 26.07
CA GLU A 436 -6.42 7.29 25.06
C GLU A 436 -6.27 8.06 23.73
N ILE A 437 -5.17 7.82 23.01
CA ILE A 437 -4.92 8.33 21.64
C ILE A 437 -4.46 7.20 20.74
N ARG A 438 -4.69 7.35 19.42
CA ARG A 438 -4.19 6.41 18.41
C ARG A 438 -3.07 7.01 17.54
N SER A 439 -2.28 6.11 16.94
CA SER A 439 -1.32 6.45 15.89
C SER A 439 -1.95 6.39 14.47
N PRO A 440 -1.24 6.82 13.43
CA PRO A 440 -1.48 6.35 12.06
C PRO A 440 -1.54 4.82 11.99
N ARG A 441 -2.16 4.28 10.92
CA ARG A 441 -2.05 2.88 10.54
C ARG A 441 -0.80 2.68 9.68
N ALA A 442 -0.07 1.60 9.89
CA ALA A 442 1.02 1.17 9.01
C ALA A 442 0.67 -0.16 8.33
N LEU A 443 1.01 -0.29 7.05
CA LEU A 443 0.93 -1.53 6.29
C LEU A 443 2.32 -1.88 5.76
N LEU A 444 2.70 -3.15 5.90
CA LEU A 444 3.82 -3.77 5.22
C LEU A 444 3.34 -4.93 4.35
N MET A 445 3.81 -4.98 3.10
CA MET A 445 3.54 -6.08 2.17
C MET A 445 4.80 -6.38 1.37
N PRO A 446 5.61 -7.35 1.78
CA PRO A 446 6.73 -7.86 0.99
C PRO A 446 6.22 -8.55 -0.27
N TRP A 447 7.02 -8.49 -1.33
CA TRP A 447 6.69 -9.12 -2.60
C TRP A 447 7.91 -9.71 -3.30
N ARG A 448 7.67 -10.69 -4.17
CA ARG A 448 8.64 -11.31 -5.09
C ARG A 448 8.07 -11.38 -6.50
N GLY A 449 8.95 -11.57 -7.48
CA GLY A 449 8.61 -11.55 -8.89
C GLY A 449 9.07 -10.26 -9.56
N ASP A 450 8.31 -9.76 -10.52
CA ASP A 450 8.61 -8.50 -11.20
C ASP A 450 7.82 -7.31 -10.61
N VAL A 451 8.31 -6.10 -10.91
CA VAL A 451 7.73 -4.85 -10.37
C VAL A 451 6.29 -4.64 -10.84
N ALA A 452 5.93 -5.01 -12.07
CA ALA A 452 4.57 -4.80 -12.57
C ALA A 452 3.58 -5.71 -11.84
N SER A 453 3.89 -6.98 -11.68
CA SER A 453 3.10 -7.94 -10.89
C SER A 453 2.97 -7.52 -9.44
N SER A 454 4.03 -6.93 -8.86
CA SER A 454 3.96 -6.41 -7.48
C SER A 454 2.94 -5.30 -7.30
N HIS A 455 2.82 -4.38 -8.26
CA HIS A 455 1.80 -3.34 -8.23
C HIS A 455 0.39 -3.91 -8.40
N VAL A 456 0.21 -4.92 -9.24
CA VAL A 456 -1.07 -5.66 -9.35
C VAL A 456 -1.44 -6.31 -8.02
N LEU A 457 -0.50 -7.00 -7.37
CA LEU A 457 -0.71 -7.61 -6.06
C LEU A 457 -1.14 -6.58 -5.00
N PHE A 458 -0.46 -5.43 -4.94
CA PHE A 458 -0.82 -4.36 -4.02
C PHE A 458 -2.21 -3.78 -4.29
N ARG A 459 -2.57 -3.55 -5.57
CA ARG A 459 -3.91 -3.10 -5.97
C ARG A 459 -4.99 -4.10 -5.58
N ARG A 460 -4.75 -5.41 -5.79
CA ARG A 460 -5.67 -6.48 -5.35
C ARG A 460 -5.84 -6.45 -3.83
N ALA A 461 -4.77 -6.27 -3.06
CA ALA A 461 -4.87 -6.13 -1.60
C ALA A 461 -5.73 -4.92 -1.22
N LEU A 462 -5.56 -3.76 -1.84
CA LEU A 462 -6.41 -2.60 -1.59
C LEU A 462 -7.87 -2.84 -2.01
N MET A 463 -8.12 -3.47 -3.15
CA MET A 463 -9.47 -3.76 -3.65
C MET A 463 -10.22 -4.72 -2.73
N PHE A 464 -9.59 -5.82 -2.34
CA PHE A 464 -10.29 -6.91 -1.66
C PHE A 464 -10.24 -6.79 -0.13
N GLU A 465 -9.26 -6.10 0.45
CA GLU A 465 -9.07 -6.00 1.90
C GLU A 465 -9.42 -4.63 2.48
N TYR A 466 -9.34 -3.55 1.68
CA TYR A 466 -9.58 -2.19 2.17
C TYR A 466 -10.81 -1.54 1.53
N ALA A 467 -10.95 -1.55 0.21
CA ALA A 467 -12.01 -0.80 -0.47
C ALA A 467 -13.38 -1.03 0.16
N PRO A 468 -14.21 0.03 0.31
CA PRO A 468 -15.54 -0.09 0.86
C PRO A 468 -16.37 -1.14 0.12
N LYS A 469 -17.17 -1.89 0.86
CA LYS A 469 -18.05 -2.92 0.31
C LYS A 469 -19.50 -2.60 0.63
N ILE A 470 -20.37 -2.89 -0.33
CA ILE A 470 -21.83 -2.92 -0.15
C ILE A 470 -22.26 -4.36 -0.44
N ASP A 471 -23.03 -4.96 0.47
CA ASP A 471 -23.46 -6.37 0.39
C ASP A 471 -22.30 -7.37 0.15
N GLY A 472 -21.11 -7.06 0.66
CA GLY A 472 -19.92 -7.93 0.57
C GLY A 472 -19.11 -7.81 -0.74
N ALA A 473 -19.56 -7.04 -1.73
CA ALA A 473 -18.82 -6.73 -2.96
C ALA A 473 -18.20 -5.33 -2.90
N PRO A 474 -17.10 -5.06 -3.63
CA PRO A 474 -16.62 -3.69 -3.84
C PRO A 474 -17.75 -2.80 -4.37
N VAL A 475 -17.70 -1.50 -4.05
CA VAL A 475 -18.72 -0.54 -4.53
C VAL A 475 -18.74 -0.51 -6.06
N GLU A 476 -19.93 -0.57 -6.66
CA GLU A 476 -20.14 -0.27 -8.07
C GLU A 476 -19.97 1.24 -8.29
N MET A 477 -18.95 1.62 -9.05
CA MET A 477 -18.65 3.02 -9.35
C MET A 477 -19.63 3.55 -10.41
N GLU A 478 -20.09 4.77 -10.22
CA GLU A 478 -21.20 5.38 -10.97
C GLU A 478 -20.78 5.99 -12.32
N MET A 479 -21.73 6.07 -13.24
CA MET A 479 -21.65 6.89 -14.46
C MET A 479 -22.52 8.13 -14.26
N ILE A 480 -21.85 9.27 -14.06
CA ILE A 480 -22.40 10.47 -13.42
C ILE A 480 -22.49 11.63 -14.38
N ALA A 481 -23.57 12.40 -14.33
CA ALA A 481 -23.57 13.77 -14.89
C ALA A 481 -23.29 14.78 -13.78
N GLN A 482 -22.31 15.66 -14.02
CA GLN A 482 -21.99 16.80 -13.18
C GLN A 482 -21.88 18.05 -14.05
N CYS A 483 -22.60 19.10 -13.69
CA CYS A 483 -22.71 20.33 -14.51
C CYS A 483 -22.12 21.57 -13.83
N PHE A 484 -21.65 21.47 -12.58
CA PHE A 484 -21.16 22.61 -11.80
C PHE A 484 -20.03 23.34 -12.54
N ASP A 485 -18.92 22.67 -12.87
CA ASP A 485 -17.76 23.31 -13.45
C ASP A 485 -18.03 23.87 -14.86
N ARG A 486 -18.91 23.20 -15.61
CA ARG A 486 -19.31 23.67 -16.93
C ARG A 486 -20.10 24.96 -16.85
N TYR A 487 -21.09 25.07 -15.94
CA TYR A 487 -22.07 26.14 -15.93
C TYR A 487 -21.90 27.18 -14.82
N TYR A 488 -21.16 26.87 -13.77
CA TYR A 488 -20.94 27.79 -12.65
C TYR A 488 -20.47 29.17 -13.16
N ARG A 489 -21.18 30.22 -12.80
CA ARG A 489 -20.98 31.62 -13.28
C ARG A 489 -21.04 31.84 -14.81
N LYS A 490 -21.37 30.84 -15.59
CA LYS A 490 -21.45 30.91 -17.06
C LYS A 490 -22.86 30.85 -17.60
N ARG A 491 -23.76 30.10 -16.93
CA ARG A 491 -25.16 29.93 -17.36
C ARG A 491 -26.10 30.20 -16.18
N PRO A 492 -26.77 31.40 -16.11
CA PRO A 492 -27.75 31.67 -15.05
C PRO A 492 -28.89 30.65 -15.05
N GLY A 493 -29.29 30.21 -13.89
CA GLY A 493 -30.41 29.29 -13.66
C GLY A 493 -30.09 27.81 -13.84
N TRP A 494 -28.84 27.42 -14.13
CA TRP A 494 -28.42 26.02 -14.18
C TRP A 494 -28.56 25.35 -12.80
N GLU A 495 -28.41 26.14 -11.74
CA GLU A 495 -28.49 25.71 -10.35
C GLU A 495 -29.92 25.43 -9.87
N LYS A 496 -30.94 25.83 -10.62
CA LYS A 496 -32.35 25.63 -10.25
C LYS A 496 -32.77 24.17 -10.39
N VAL A 497 -33.64 23.72 -9.51
CA VAL A 497 -34.12 22.34 -9.47
C VAL A 497 -34.67 21.86 -10.83
N GLY A 498 -35.38 22.69 -11.58
CA GLY A 498 -35.87 22.32 -12.92
C GLY A 498 -34.75 21.98 -13.91
N ALA A 499 -33.66 22.75 -13.95
CA ALA A 499 -32.51 22.47 -14.78
C ALA A 499 -31.75 21.21 -14.34
N GLN A 500 -31.65 20.97 -13.01
CA GLN A 500 -31.03 19.76 -12.48
C GLN A 500 -31.83 18.49 -12.84
N ILE A 501 -33.17 18.56 -12.76
CA ILE A 501 -34.05 17.45 -13.19
C ILE A 501 -33.97 17.25 -14.72
N GLU A 502 -33.83 18.32 -15.51
CA GLU A 502 -33.62 18.22 -16.97
C GLU A 502 -32.31 17.50 -17.28
N THR A 503 -31.23 17.85 -16.57
CA THR A 503 -29.94 17.16 -16.68
C THR A 503 -30.05 15.66 -16.31
N ALA A 504 -30.73 15.35 -15.21
CA ALA A 504 -30.98 13.97 -14.80
C ALA A 504 -31.73 13.17 -15.86
N ARG A 505 -32.78 13.76 -16.47
CA ARG A 505 -33.53 13.14 -17.56
C ARG A 505 -32.68 12.91 -18.80
N ALA A 506 -31.82 13.89 -19.17
CA ALA A 506 -30.90 13.74 -20.28
C ALA A 506 -29.87 12.62 -20.02
N LEU A 507 -29.31 12.56 -18.80
CA LEU A 507 -28.41 11.49 -18.38
C LEU A 507 -29.09 10.10 -18.44
N LYS A 508 -30.32 9.99 -17.96
CA LYS A 508 -31.09 8.74 -18.02
C LYS A 508 -31.25 8.22 -19.45
N LYS A 509 -31.53 9.10 -20.42
CA LYS A 509 -31.69 8.72 -21.84
C LYS A 509 -30.43 8.10 -22.41
N ILE A 510 -29.27 8.54 -22.01
CA ILE A 510 -27.97 7.98 -22.47
C ILE A 510 -27.47 6.80 -21.65
N GLY A 511 -28.16 6.45 -20.55
CA GLY A 511 -27.85 5.27 -19.75
C GLY A 511 -26.90 5.49 -18.57
N GLY A 512 -26.76 6.73 -18.09
CA GLY A 512 -26.03 7.03 -16.86
C GLY A 512 -26.74 6.50 -15.61
N THR A 513 -26.06 6.51 -14.48
CA THR A 513 -26.52 5.84 -13.24
C THR A 513 -26.77 6.79 -12.08
N ALA A 514 -26.07 7.92 -11.98
CA ALA A 514 -26.21 8.89 -10.91
C ALA A 514 -26.15 10.34 -11.37
N HIS A 515 -26.96 11.20 -10.75
CA HIS A 515 -26.91 12.64 -10.94
C HIS A 515 -26.18 13.31 -9.78
N TRP A 516 -25.13 14.08 -10.09
CA TRP A 516 -24.35 14.79 -9.09
C TRP A 516 -24.70 16.28 -9.06
N PHE A 517 -25.25 16.74 -7.93
CA PHE A 517 -25.42 18.15 -7.65
C PHE A 517 -24.34 18.64 -6.67
N ASP A 518 -23.50 19.54 -7.19
CA ASP A 518 -22.35 20.10 -6.47
C ASP A 518 -22.74 21.31 -5.60
N ALA A 519 -21.83 22.20 -5.27
CA ALA A 519 -21.81 23.22 -4.24
C ALA A 519 -22.74 24.43 -4.46
N ALA A 520 -23.99 24.23 -4.95
CA ALA A 520 -24.93 25.30 -5.26
C ALA A 520 -26.34 25.10 -4.67
N TRP A 521 -26.57 24.09 -3.81
CA TRP A 521 -27.89 23.76 -3.28
C TRP A 521 -28.27 24.52 -1.99
N PHE A 522 -27.29 25.17 -1.33
CA PHE A 522 -27.45 25.92 -0.09
C PHE A 522 -27.38 27.43 -0.33
N PRO A 523 -27.98 28.26 0.58
CA PRO A 523 -28.00 29.70 0.40
C PRO A 523 -26.60 30.30 0.27
N VAL A 524 -26.48 31.30 -0.63
CA VAL A 524 -25.25 32.00 -1.00
C VAL A 524 -24.31 31.14 -1.88
N GLY A 525 -24.42 29.81 -1.84
CA GLY A 525 -23.60 28.88 -2.62
C GLY A 525 -22.10 28.94 -2.31
N PHE A 526 -21.30 28.29 -3.11
CA PHE A 526 -19.85 28.20 -2.94
C PHE A 526 -19.13 29.51 -3.41
N PRO A 527 -18.10 29.97 -2.68
CA PRO A 527 -17.57 29.42 -1.42
C PRO A 527 -18.16 30.06 -0.16
N ASN A 528 -18.97 31.12 -0.28
CA ASN A 528 -19.34 32.00 0.83
C ASN A 528 -20.52 31.45 1.67
N GLY A 529 -21.27 30.49 1.14
CA GLY A 529 -22.39 29.84 1.81
C GLY A 529 -22.02 28.54 2.55
N VAL A 530 -20.78 28.10 2.49
CA VAL A 530 -20.30 26.88 3.15
C VAL A 530 -20.46 27.00 4.68
N GLY A 531 -21.30 26.15 5.25
CA GLY A 531 -21.79 26.23 6.63
C GLY A 531 -23.31 26.52 6.72
N ASN A 532 -23.99 26.67 5.57
CA ASN A 532 -25.46 26.74 5.46
C ASN A 532 -25.98 25.39 4.90
N TRP A 533 -26.12 24.41 5.75
CA TRP A 533 -26.50 23.06 5.31
C TRP A 533 -28.03 22.88 5.29
N PHE A 534 -28.73 23.76 4.53
CA PHE A 534 -30.16 23.72 4.27
C PHE A 534 -30.46 24.25 2.87
N SER A 535 -31.61 23.90 2.32
CA SER A 535 -32.00 24.23 0.94
C SER A 535 -32.04 25.73 0.68
N ASP A 536 -31.52 26.17 -0.46
CA ASP A 536 -31.77 27.52 -0.99
C ASP A 536 -33.18 27.57 -1.57
N GLU A 537 -34.12 28.21 -0.87
CA GLU A 537 -35.51 28.31 -1.31
C GLU A 537 -35.69 29.02 -2.66
N THR A 538 -34.72 29.80 -3.12
CA THR A 538 -34.77 30.46 -4.44
C THR A 538 -34.56 29.45 -5.57
N ASN A 539 -33.65 28.50 -5.36
CA ASN A 539 -33.31 27.47 -6.35
C ASN A 539 -34.16 26.18 -6.16
N PHE A 540 -34.54 25.91 -4.93
CA PHE A 540 -35.31 24.74 -4.51
C PHE A 540 -36.52 25.15 -3.65
N PRO A 541 -37.60 25.64 -4.28
CA PRO A 541 -38.77 26.15 -3.55
C PRO A 541 -39.46 25.13 -2.62
N ASN A 542 -39.37 23.86 -2.94
CA ASN A 542 -39.91 22.77 -2.14
C ASN A 542 -38.84 21.94 -1.45
N GLY A 543 -37.58 22.39 -1.49
CA GLY A 543 -36.40 21.74 -0.89
C GLY A 543 -35.54 20.93 -1.89
N VAL A 544 -34.32 20.59 -1.47
CA VAL A 544 -33.40 19.77 -2.26
C VAL A 544 -33.88 18.32 -2.41
N GLU A 545 -34.80 17.89 -1.53
CA GLU A 545 -35.49 16.61 -1.61
C GLU A 545 -36.21 16.37 -2.95
N GLU A 546 -36.58 17.43 -3.72
CA GLU A 546 -37.12 17.30 -5.08
C GLU A 546 -36.14 16.55 -6.03
N LEU A 547 -34.82 16.60 -5.79
CA LEU A 547 -33.83 15.81 -6.56
C LEU A 547 -33.96 14.32 -6.22
N GLY A 548 -34.15 13.99 -4.93
CA GLY A 548 -34.40 12.63 -4.49
C GLY A 548 -35.73 12.09 -4.97
N ASP A 549 -36.75 12.95 -5.07
CA ASP A 549 -38.07 12.58 -5.65
C ASP A 549 -37.98 12.31 -7.15
N ALA A 550 -37.10 13.08 -7.88
CA ALA A 550 -36.86 12.83 -9.29
C ALA A 550 -36.20 11.46 -9.55
N ARG A 551 -35.57 10.84 -8.55
CA ARG A 551 -35.09 9.46 -8.60
C ARG A 551 -36.20 8.45 -8.92
N GLU A 552 -37.41 8.64 -8.41
CA GLU A 552 -38.57 7.76 -8.71
C GLU A 552 -38.90 7.78 -10.20
N GLU A 553 -38.71 8.93 -10.86
CA GLU A 553 -38.92 9.07 -12.31
C GLU A 553 -37.73 8.55 -13.11
N THR A 554 -36.51 8.90 -12.70
CA THR A 554 -35.30 8.65 -13.50
C THR A 554 -34.63 7.33 -13.17
N GLY A 555 -34.78 6.83 -11.96
CA GLY A 555 -34.04 5.68 -11.43
C GLY A 555 -32.54 5.95 -11.25
N LEU A 556 -32.13 7.24 -11.16
CA LEU A 556 -30.75 7.64 -10.95
C LEU A 556 -30.47 7.87 -9.46
N ASP A 557 -29.29 7.46 -9.01
CA ASP A 557 -28.81 7.76 -7.69
C ASP A 557 -28.44 9.24 -7.55
N VAL A 558 -28.49 9.76 -6.32
CA VAL A 558 -28.20 11.16 -5.99
C VAL A 558 -26.82 11.28 -5.34
N VAL A 559 -25.90 11.98 -6.01
CA VAL A 559 -24.62 12.41 -5.46
C VAL A 559 -24.76 13.86 -5.00
N LEU A 560 -24.60 14.12 -3.69
CA LEU A 560 -24.74 15.47 -3.15
C LEU A 560 -23.47 15.92 -2.44
N TRP A 561 -23.01 17.12 -2.80
CA TRP A 561 -21.77 17.72 -2.27
C TRP A 561 -21.97 18.37 -0.91
N PHE A 562 -21.02 18.13 -0.01
CA PHE A 562 -20.87 18.78 1.29
C PHE A 562 -19.41 19.14 1.55
N GLU A 563 -19.16 20.25 2.26
CA GLU A 563 -17.85 20.62 2.79
C GLU A 563 -18.00 20.97 4.27
N PRO A 564 -18.25 19.98 5.14
CA PRO A 564 -18.68 20.22 6.52
C PRO A 564 -17.57 20.73 7.43
N GLU A 565 -16.32 20.54 7.04
CA GLU A 565 -15.14 20.87 7.84
C GLU A 565 -14.67 22.31 7.65
N ARG A 566 -15.14 23.03 6.62
CA ARG A 566 -14.91 24.47 6.46
C ARG A 566 -16.18 25.27 6.74
N VAL A 567 -16.05 26.42 7.37
CA VAL A 567 -17.16 27.32 7.71
C VAL A 567 -16.85 28.73 7.23
N ALA A 568 -17.70 29.27 6.34
CA ALA A 568 -17.57 30.63 5.87
C ALA A 568 -18.20 31.64 6.86
N PRO A 569 -17.68 32.89 6.93
CA PRO A 569 -18.26 33.93 7.78
C PRO A 569 -19.71 34.24 7.40
N GLY A 570 -20.56 34.53 8.39
CA GLY A 570 -21.96 34.93 8.19
C GLY A 570 -22.93 33.77 7.89
N THR A 571 -22.44 32.53 7.79
CA THR A 571 -23.28 31.34 7.66
C THR A 571 -23.97 30.97 8.94
N GLU A 572 -24.95 30.05 8.88
CA GLU A 572 -25.67 29.59 10.06
C GLU A 572 -24.75 29.05 11.14
N ILE A 573 -23.79 28.17 10.77
CA ILE A 573 -22.83 27.62 11.74
C ILE A 573 -21.98 28.74 12.35
N ALA A 574 -21.41 29.63 11.54
CA ALA A 574 -20.57 30.73 12.05
C ALA A 574 -21.33 31.71 12.98
N THR A 575 -22.63 31.90 12.78
CA THR A 575 -23.44 32.88 13.55
C THR A 575 -24.11 32.26 14.76
N LYS A 576 -24.66 31.05 14.66
CA LYS A 576 -25.40 30.37 15.74
C LYS A 576 -24.49 29.51 16.63
N TYR A 577 -23.42 28.96 16.06
CA TYR A 577 -22.53 27.97 16.71
C TYR A 577 -21.03 28.35 16.58
N PRO A 578 -20.65 29.64 16.86
CA PRO A 578 -19.26 30.09 16.68
C PRO A 578 -18.27 29.30 17.55
N GLN A 579 -18.72 28.72 18.67
CA GLN A 579 -17.87 27.88 19.55
C GLN A 579 -17.38 26.61 18.86
N PHE A 580 -18.08 26.11 17.83
CA PHE A 580 -17.74 24.93 17.06
C PHE A 580 -16.74 25.20 15.91
N VAL A 581 -16.26 26.43 15.78
CA VAL A 581 -15.35 26.85 14.70
C VAL A 581 -14.06 27.42 15.31
N PHE A 582 -12.89 27.06 14.82
CA PHE A 582 -11.62 27.57 15.32
C PHE A 582 -11.48 29.12 15.21
N GLY A 583 -12.01 29.70 14.12
CA GLY A 583 -12.05 31.16 13.93
C GLY A 583 -13.30 31.83 14.51
N GLY A 584 -14.17 31.11 15.21
CA GLY A 584 -15.44 31.59 15.73
C GLY A 584 -16.37 32.11 14.63
N SER A 585 -17.01 33.28 14.88
CA SER A 585 -17.89 33.91 13.87
C SER A 585 -17.19 34.42 12.61
N LYS A 586 -15.85 34.45 12.60
CA LYS A 586 -15.04 34.76 11.41
C LYS A 586 -14.88 33.57 10.45
N GLY A 587 -15.43 32.42 10.82
CA GLY A 587 -15.29 31.19 10.04
C GLY A 587 -13.91 30.53 10.22
N GLY A 588 -13.61 29.56 9.36
CA GLY A 588 -12.38 28.76 9.39
C GLY A 588 -12.65 27.27 9.47
N LEU A 589 -11.80 26.52 10.16
CA LEU A 589 -11.93 25.08 10.32
C LEU A 589 -12.98 24.74 11.40
N TYR A 590 -13.86 23.78 11.11
CA TYR A 590 -14.82 23.21 12.09
C TYR A 590 -14.09 22.32 13.10
N LYS A 591 -14.57 22.25 14.35
CA LYS A 591 -13.87 21.54 15.44
C LYS A 591 -14.32 20.08 15.57
N LEU A 592 -13.90 19.19 14.68
CA LEU A 592 -14.18 17.75 14.82
C LEU A 592 -13.46 17.11 16.02
N ASN A 593 -12.45 17.78 16.58
CA ASN A 593 -11.78 17.37 17.82
C ASN A 593 -12.64 17.59 19.06
N ASP A 594 -13.68 18.41 18.98
CA ASP A 594 -14.63 18.70 20.07
C ASP A 594 -15.81 17.71 19.96
N PRO A 595 -16.09 16.89 21.00
CA PRO A 595 -17.16 15.90 20.96
C PRO A 595 -18.56 16.50 20.75
N GLU A 596 -18.87 17.67 21.35
CA GLU A 596 -20.17 18.32 21.19
C GLU A 596 -20.35 18.85 19.77
N ALA A 597 -19.30 19.50 19.23
CA ALA A 597 -19.31 19.98 17.85
C ALA A 597 -19.45 18.81 16.86
N ARG A 598 -18.71 17.72 17.08
CA ARG A 598 -18.74 16.54 16.24
C ARG A 598 -20.14 15.88 16.23
N GLU A 599 -20.73 15.69 17.40
CA GLU A 599 -22.09 15.13 17.51
C GLU A 599 -23.11 15.99 16.77
N PHE A 600 -23.10 17.30 17.01
CA PHE A 600 -23.99 18.25 16.32
C PHE A 600 -23.88 18.14 14.79
N LEU A 601 -22.64 18.11 14.24
CA LEU A 601 -22.42 18.04 12.80
C LEU A 601 -22.86 16.69 12.24
N THR A 602 -22.57 15.61 12.95
CA THR A 602 -22.94 14.27 12.55
C THR A 602 -24.46 14.11 12.45
N ASP A 603 -25.20 14.54 13.46
CA ASP A 603 -26.65 14.50 13.46
C ASP A 603 -27.26 15.36 12.35
N LEU A 604 -26.69 16.55 12.12
CA LEU A 604 -27.10 17.42 11.01
C LEU A 604 -26.92 16.73 9.66
N LEU A 605 -25.76 16.13 9.40
CA LEU A 605 -25.47 15.48 8.14
C LEU A 605 -26.27 14.19 7.94
N LEU A 606 -26.45 13.37 8.97
CA LEU A 606 -27.35 12.20 8.96
C LEU A 606 -28.75 12.60 8.57
N LYS A 607 -29.26 13.69 9.16
CA LYS A 607 -30.58 14.23 8.80
C LYS A 607 -30.63 14.66 7.33
N ARG A 608 -29.60 15.36 6.80
CA ARG A 608 -29.58 15.80 5.40
C ARG A 608 -29.47 14.63 4.42
N VAL A 609 -28.63 13.65 4.70
CA VAL A 609 -28.53 12.42 3.89
C VAL A 609 -29.90 11.75 3.77
N LYS A 610 -30.63 11.64 4.86
CA LYS A 610 -31.97 11.05 4.88
C LYS A 610 -33.00 11.94 4.19
N ASP A 611 -33.12 13.22 4.56
CA ASP A 611 -34.13 14.14 4.04
C ASP A 611 -34.00 14.33 2.52
N PHE A 612 -32.74 14.43 2.04
CA PHE A 612 -32.44 14.68 0.62
C PHE A 612 -32.26 13.40 -0.19
N LYS A 613 -32.48 12.23 0.41
CA LYS A 613 -32.38 10.91 -0.24
C LYS A 613 -31.04 10.71 -0.94
N VAL A 614 -29.93 11.02 -0.27
CA VAL A 614 -28.58 10.96 -0.81
C VAL A 614 -28.10 9.52 -0.86
N ASP A 615 -27.61 9.06 -2.02
CA ASP A 615 -27.02 7.74 -2.23
C ASP A 615 -25.49 7.77 -2.12
N VAL A 616 -24.88 8.85 -2.62
CA VAL A 616 -23.45 9.10 -2.54
C VAL A 616 -23.19 10.41 -1.82
N TYR A 617 -22.57 10.31 -0.64
CA TYR A 617 -22.16 11.48 0.12
C TYR A 617 -20.83 12.00 -0.40
N ARG A 618 -20.86 13.10 -1.17
CA ARG A 618 -19.67 13.77 -1.68
C ARG A 618 -19.08 14.68 -0.60
N ASN A 619 -17.96 14.28 -0.01
CA ASN A 619 -17.25 15.11 0.98
C ASN A 619 -16.10 15.87 0.32
N ASP A 620 -16.14 17.20 0.41
CA ASP A 620 -15.02 18.05 0.00
C ASP A 620 -14.33 18.71 1.20
N PHE A 621 -13.08 19.20 1.01
CA PHE A 621 -12.29 19.79 2.07
C PHE A 621 -11.28 20.82 1.52
N ASN A 622 -11.71 22.09 1.39
CA ASN A 622 -10.97 23.17 0.71
C ASN A 622 -10.24 24.11 1.68
N ILE A 623 -9.64 23.57 2.74
CA ILE A 623 -8.88 24.36 3.73
C ILE A 623 -7.70 23.52 4.21
N ASP A 624 -6.55 24.15 4.45
CA ASP A 624 -5.40 23.51 5.08
C ASP A 624 -5.60 23.49 6.60
N PRO A 625 -5.81 22.34 7.24
CA PRO A 625 -6.14 22.26 8.67
C PRO A 625 -4.95 22.45 9.60
N LEU A 626 -3.74 22.13 9.16
CA LEU A 626 -2.53 22.08 10.00
C LEU A 626 -2.27 23.36 10.80
N PRO A 627 -2.41 24.59 10.23
CA PRO A 627 -2.22 25.81 11.01
C PRO A 627 -3.22 25.97 12.16
N PHE A 628 -4.47 25.49 11.97
CA PHE A 628 -5.50 25.55 13.02
C PHE A 628 -5.21 24.56 14.13
N TRP A 629 -4.80 23.33 13.80
CA TRP A 629 -4.46 22.31 14.77
C TRP A 629 -3.28 22.74 15.64
N ARG A 630 -2.17 23.18 15.01
CA ARG A 630 -0.96 23.63 15.72
C ARG A 630 -1.20 24.87 16.58
N ALA A 631 -2.06 25.79 16.14
CA ALA A 631 -2.40 26.97 16.92
C ALA A 631 -3.32 26.67 18.11
N ALA A 632 -4.04 25.57 18.09
CA ALA A 632 -4.96 25.16 19.14
C ALA A 632 -4.32 24.21 20.18
N ASP A 633 -3.16 23.65 19.88
CA ASP A 633 -2.46 22.77 20.81
C ASP A 633 -2.04 23.51 22.09
N GLU A 634 -2.25 22.87 23.22
CA GLU A 634 -1.74 23.35 24.51
C GLU A 634 -0.21 23.13 24.59
N PRO A 635 0.53 23.92 25.42
CA PRO A 635 1.99 23.90 25.43
C PRO A 635 2.67 22.52 25.63
N ASN A 636 2.02 21.62 26.36
CA ASN A 636 2.51 20.25 26.63
C ASN A 636 1.69 19.15 25.92
N ARG A 637 0.87 19.54 24.94
CA ARG A 637 -0.04 18.64 24.22
C ARG A 637 0.05 18.78 22.70
N ARG A 638 1.27 19.00 22.20
CA ARG A 638 1.53 19.17 20.76
C ARG A 638 1.10 17.93 19.97
N GLY A 639 0.34 18.14 18.91
CA GLY A 639 -0.22 17.11 18.04
C GLY A 639 -1.53 16.50 18.54
N THR A 640 -1.99 16.82 19.74
CA THR A 640 -3.24 16.27 20.30
C THR A 640 -4.46 16.76 19.53
N THR A 641 -4.49 18.04 19.14
CA THR A 641 -5.62 18.60 18.37
C THR A 641 -5.76 17.87 17.02
N GLU A 642 -4.65 17.63 16.32
CA GLU A 642 -4.65 16.85 15.08
C GLU A 642 -5.18 15.43 15.29
N ILE A 643 -4.66 14.72 16.33
CA ILE A 643 -5.10 13.34 16.63
C ILE A 643 -6.61 13.30 16.83
N ARG A 644 -7.13 14.16 17.71
CA ARG A 644 -8.58 14.21 18.02
C ARG A 644 -9.43 14.62 16.84
N TYR A 645 -8.90 15.49 15.98
CA TYR A 645 -9.57 15.91 14.77
C TYR A 645 -9.69 14.75 13.76
N VAL A 646 -8.59 14.05 13.51
CA VAL A 646 -8.56 12.91 12.58
C VAL A 646 -9.41 11.75 13.10
N GLU A 647 -9.34 11.44 14.41
CA GLU A 647 -10.25 10.46 15.04
C GLU A 647 -11.72 10.86 14.85
N GLY A 648 -12.03 12.15 15.08
CA GLY A 648 -13.39 12.68 14.91
C GLY A 648 -13.88 12.64 13.46
N HIS A 649 -12.99 12.85 12.49
CA HIS A 649 -13.29 12.71 11.08
C HIS A 649 -13.64 11.25 10.72
N TYR A 650 -12.85 10.27 11.19
CA TYR A 650 -13.15 8.85 10.98
C TYR A 650 -14.45 8.42 11.63
N GLU A 651 -14.74 8.91 12.83
CA GLU A 651 -16.00 8.64 13.55
C GLU A 651 -17.22 9.18 12.77
N LEU A 652 -17.15 10.43 12.29
CA LEU A 652 -18.19 11.04 11.47
C LEU A 652 -18.51 10.17 10.23
N TRP A 653 -17.51 9.80 9.45
CA TRP A 653 -17.71 9.02 8.24
C TRP A 653 -18.20 7.59 8.52
N ASN A 654 -17.67 6.95 9.57
CA ASN A 654 -18.13 5.62 9.97
C ASN A 654 -19.57 5.63 10.45
N ARG A 655 -20.02 6.67 11.16
CA ARG A 655 -21.43 6.82 11.56
C ARG A 655 -22.35 7.06 10.37
N LEU A 656 -21.96 7.92 9.43
CA LEU A 656 -22.73 8.13 8.20
C LEU A 656 -23.02 6.80 7.47
N ARG A 657 -22.00 5.95 7.34
CA ARG A 657 -22.14 4.63 6.70
C ARG A 657 -22.92 3.64 7.54
N ALA A 658 -22.66 3.58 8.84
CA ALA A 658 -23.32 2.62 9.74
C ALA A 658 -24.84 2.85 9.83
N GLU A 659 -25.27 4.12 9.84
CA GLU A 659 -26.68 4.49 9.91
C GLU A 659 -27.37 4.48 8.53
N ASN A 660 -26.59 4.42 7.42
CA ASN A 660 -27.08 4.35 6.04
C ASN A 660 -26.32 3.24 5.27
N PRO A 661 -26.66 1.96 5.41
CA PRO A 661 -25.85 0.84 4.87
C PRO A 661 -25.64 0.85 3.35
N GLY A 662 -26.51 1.49 2.57
CA GLY A 662 -26.35 1.68 1.12
C GLY A 662 -25.52 2.89 0.72
N LEU A 663 -25.25 3.80 1.67
CA LEU A 663 -24.47 5.01 1.42
C LEU A 663 -22.98 4.69 1.26
N TRP A 664 -22.37 5.27 0.25
CA TRP A 664 -20.91 5.33 0.19
C TRP A 664 -20.42 6.77 0.11
N ILE A 665 -19.15 6.97 0.41
CA ILE A 665 -18.54 8.30 0.54
C ILE A 665 -17.59 8.52 -0.61
N ASP A 666 -17.80 9.60 -1.37
CA ASP A 666 -16.84 10.14 -2.31
C ASP A 666 -15.91 11.12 -1.58
N ASN A 667 -14.62 10.81 -1.59
CA ASN A 667 -13.59 11.57 -0.88
C ASN A 667 -12.92 12.60 -1.78
N CYS A 668 -13.19 13.86 -1.54
CA CYS A 668 -12.49 14.99 -2.12
C CYS A 668 -11.88 15.89 -1.04
N ALA A 669 -10.78 16.54 -1.37
CA ALA A 669 -10.14 17.56 -0.53
C ALA A 669 -9.41 18.58 -1.40
N SER A 670 -10.15 19.36 -2.21
CA SER A 670 -9.66 20.10 -3.38
C SER A 670 -8.99 19.12 -4.37
N GLY A 671 -9.75 18.15 -4.85
CA GLY A 671 -9.23 16.99 -5.56
C GLY A 671 -8.78 15.87 -4.63
N GLY A 672 -7.79 15.11 -5.06
CA GLY A 672 -7.28 13.91 -4.38
C GLY A 672 -6.29 14.17 -3.23
N ARG A 673 -6.39 15.29 -2.52
CA ARG A 673 -5.37 15.67 -1.51
C ARG A 673 -5.52 14.99 -0.15
N ARG A 674 -6.53 14.09 0.02
CA ARG A 674 -6.75 13.34 1.26
C ARG A 674 -6.99 11.85 0.99
N ILE A 675 -6.08 11.25 0.20
CA ILE A 675 -6.06 9.82 -0.09
C ILE A 675 -4.93 9.17 0.71
N ASP A 676 -5.28 8.26 1.59
CA ASP A 676 -4.37 7.45 2.41
C ASP A 676 -5.02 6.09 2.72
N LEU A 677 -4.34 5.22 3.45
CA LEU A 677 -4.81 3.86 3.69
C LEU A 677 -6.11 3.79 4.52
N GLU A 678 -6.33 4.74 5.47
CA GLU A 678 -7.58 4.79 6.24
C GLU A 678 -8.74 5.33 5.39
N THR A 679 -8.51 6.42 4.63
CA THR A 679 -9.57 6.94 3.77
C THR A 679 -9.95 5.96 2.65
N THR A 680 -8.98 5.19 2.14
CA THR A 680 -9.23 4.11 1.16
C THR A 680 -10.11 2.99 1.74
N ALA A 681 -10.09 2.78 3.06
CA ALA A 681 -10.96 1.79 3.73
C ALA A 681 -12.40 2.28 3.98
N ILE A 682 -12.61 3.59 3.97
CA ILE A 682 -13.90 4.20 4.34
C ILE A 682 -14.62 4.79 3.11
N SER A 683 -13.87 5.28 2.12
CA SER A 683 -14.35 6.11 1.01
C SER A 683 -13.68 5.76 -0.31
N LEU A 684 -14.19 6.32 -1.41
CA LEU A 684 -13.63 6.19 -2.75
C LEU A 684 -13.48 7.60 -3.37
N PRO A 685 -12.37 7.93 -4.06
CA PRO A 685 -12.22 9.22 -4.70
C PRO A 685 -12.82 9.20 -6.12
N LEU A 686 -14.03 9.74 -6.30
CA LEU A 686 -14.57 10.04 -7.63
C LEU A 686 -13.78 11.16 -8.33
N TRP A 687 -13.15 12.03 -7.56
CA TRP A 687 -12.49 13.22 -8.04
C TRP A 687 -11.00 13.22 -7.68
N ARG A 688 -10.19 12.55 -8.52
CA ARG A 688 -8.76 12.34 -8.23
C ARG A 688 -7.92 13.62 -8.23
N SER A 689 -8.40 14.71 -8.87
CA SER A 689 -7.72 16.01 -8.91
C SER A 689 -8.68 17.10 -9.40
N ASP A 690 -8.51 18.33 -8.91
CA ASP A 690 -9.25 19.49 -9.41
C ASP A 690 -8.84 19.89 -10.85
N THR A 691 -7.85 19.23 -11.47
CA THR A 691 -7.63 19.33 -12.92
C THR A 691 -8.87 18.90 -13.70
N CYS A 692 -9.71 18.04 -13.11
CA CYS A 692 -11.00 17.64 -13.67
C CYS A 692 -12.02 18.78 -13.81
N CYS A 693 -11.83 19.94 -13.13
CA CYS A 693 -12.66 21.14 -13.26
C CYS A 693 -12.50 21.88 -14.58
N TRP A 694 -11.52 21.51 -15.43
CA TRP A 694 -11.21 22.21 -16.66
C TRP A 694 -11.22 21.31 -17.87
N ALA A 695 -11.74 21.83 -18.99
CA ALA A 695 -11.64 21.19 -20.28
C ALA A 695 -10.24 21.37 -20.91
N GLY A 696 -9.91 20.51 -21.87
CA GLY A 696 -8.75 20.70 -22.77
C GLY A 696 -7.42 20.12 -22.29
N HIS A 697 -7.47 19.19 -21.32
CA HIS A 697 -6.28 18.54 -20.77
C HIS A 697 -6.35 17.00 -20.77
N PRO A 698 -6.81 16.31 -21.82
CA PRO A 698 -6.93 14.87 -21.84
C PRO A 698 -5.59 14.16 -21.63
N GLU A 699 -4.46 14.79 -22.01
CA GLU A 699 -3.11 14.24 -21.77
C GLU A 699 -2.74 14.24 -20.28
N TRP A 700 -3.25 15.19 -19.50
CA TRP A 700 -3.08 15.18 -18.05
C TRP A 700 -3.86 14.01 -17.43
N ASP A 701 -5.08 13.76 -17.91
CA ASP A 701 -5.90 12.62 -17.46
C ASP A 701 -5.21 11.28 -17.72
N GLN A 702 -4.59 11.13 -18.91
CA GLN A 702 -3.80 9.94 -19.24
C GLN A 702 -2.60 9.78 -18.29
N SER A 703 -1.84 10.85 -18.06
CA SER A 703 -0.68 10.84 -17.17
C SER A 703 -1.05 10.52 -15.72
N GLN A 704 -2.15 11.10 -15.23
CA GLN A 704 -2.66 10.85 -13.89
C GLN A 704 -3.15 9.41 -13.74
N THR A 705 -3.80 8.85 -14.74
CA THR A 705 -4.20 7.43 -14.75
C THR A 705 -2.97 6.53 -14.70
N LEU A 706 -1.97 6.76 -15.57
CA LEU A 706 -0.72 5.99 -15.61
C LEU A 706 0.07 6.07 -14.29
N GLY A 707 -0.06 7.17 -13.54
CA GLY A 707 0.53 7.29 -12.21
C GLY A 707 -0.31 6.58 -11.14
N LEU A 708 -1.51 7.11 -10.86
CA LEU A 708 -2.34 6.71 -9.72
C LEU A 708 -2.80 5.24 -9.78
N ALA A 709 -3.16 4.75 -10.99
CA ALA A 709 -3.63 3.38 -11.16
C ALA A 709 -2.57 2.31 -10.83
N GLN A 710 -1.30 2.65 -10.71
CA GLN A 710 -0.29 1.70 -10.22
C GLN A 710 -0.44 1.40 -8.73
N PHE A 711 -1.08 2.26 -7.96
CA PHE A 711 -1.26 2.09 -6.52
C PHE A 711 -2.73 1.95 -6.12
N LEU A 712 -3.63 2.78 -6.65
CA LEU A 712 -5.03 2.82 -6.24
C LEU A 712 -5.93 2.12 -7.27
N PRO A 713 -6.79 1.16 -6.85
CA PRO A 713 -7.64 0.42 -7.79
C PRO A 713 -8.88 1.19 -8.25
N LEU A 714 -9.50 1.97 -7.36
CA LEU A 714 -10.78 2.65 -7.58
C LEU A 714 -10.63 4.15 -7.43
N PHE A 715 -10.84 4.89 -8.50
CA PHE A 715 -10.91 6.35 -8.57
C PHE A 715 -11.56 6.75 -9.90
N SER A 716 -11.91 8.02 -10.05
CA SER A 716 -12.59 8.52 -11.24
C SER A 716 -12.01 9.83 -11.73
N CYS A 717 -12.43 10.23 -12.93
CA CYS A 717 -12.06 11.47 -13.62
C CYS A 717 -13.22 11.97 -14.48
N SER A 718 -13.19 13.25 -14.89
CA SER A 718 -14.26 13.85 -15.71
C SER A 718 -13.91 13.92 -17.19
N ALA A 719 -14.89 13.55 -18.04
CA ALA A 719 -14.87 13.76 -19.48
C ALA A 719 -15.67 15.02 -19.84
N TRP A 720 -15.06 15.95 -20.58
CA TRP A 720 -15.67 17.24 -20.95
C TRP A 720 -16.45 17.23 -22.26
N ASP A 721 -16.20 16.26 -23.11
CA ASP A 721 -16.93 15.99 -24.35
C ASP A 721 -16.96 14.48 -24.64
N PRO A 722 -17.92 14.02 -25.46
CA PRO A 722 -18.11 12.60 -25.74
C PRO A 722 -17.21 12.05 -26.87
N SER A 723 -16.17 12.80 -27.32
CA SER A 723 -15.26 12.27 -28.32
C SER A 723 -14.45 11.08 -27.76
N PRO A 724 -14.11 10.07 -28.58
CA PRO A 724 -13.33 8.91 -28.11
C PRO A 724 -12.00 9.29 -27.43
N TYR A 725 -11.33 10.34 -27.91
CA TYR A 725 -10.06 10.77 -27.31
C TYR A 725 -10.25 11.33 -25.90
N THR A 726 -11.19 12.28 -25.72
CA THR A 726 -11.46 12.90 -24.41
C THR A 726 -12.09 11.89 -23.44
N PHE A 727 -13.11 11.17 -23.89
CA PHE A 727 -13.84 10.24 -23.02
C PHE A 727 -12.94 9.10 -22.50
N ARG A 728 -12.18 8.45 -23.41
CA ARG A 728 -11.27 7.35 -23.05
C ARG A 728 -10.10 7.81 -22.18
N SER A 729 -9.63 9.06 -22.32
CA SER A 729 -8.62 9.65 -21.44
C SER A 729 -9.10 9.71 -19.97
N ALA A 730 -10.42 9.93 -19.79
CA ALA A 730 -11.05 9.97 -18.47
C ALA A 730 -11.65 8.62 -18.03
N ALA A 731 -11.59 7.58 -18.86
CA ALA A 731 -12.20 6.28 -18.58
C ALA A 731 -11.48 5.53 -17.44
N ASN A 732 -12.11 5.49 -16.30
CA ASN A 732 -11.66 4.85 -15.06
C ASN A 732 -12.88 4.25 -14.36
N PRO A 733 -12.71 3.44 -13.29
CA PRO A 733 -13.83 3.05 -12.45
C PRO A 733 -14.68 4.26 -12.04
N GLY A 734 -15.89 4.34 -12.54
CA GLY A 734 -16.70 5.55 -12.51
C GLY A 734 -16.35 6.56 -13.62
N ALA A 735 -17.34 7.01 -14.34
CA ALA A 735 -17.19 8.04 -15.40
C ALA A 735 -18.01 9.26 -15.02
N ILE A 736 -17.39 10.44 -15.02
CA ILE A 736 -18.05 11.70 -14.71
C ILE A 736 -18.14 12.51 -15.99
N MET A 737 -19.37 12.83 -16.43
CA MET A 737 -19.62 13.54 -17.65
C MET A 737 -19.92 15.01 -17.38
N GLN A 738 -19.03 15.88 -17.82
CA GLN A 738 -19.19 17.34 -17.82
C GLN A 738 -19.74 17.83 -19.17
N TYR A 739 -20.74 17.10 -19.72
CA TYR A 739 -21.30 17.41 -21.04
C TYR A 739 -22.23 18.63 -21.00
N ASN A 740 -22.50 19.19 -22.16
CA ASN A 740 -23.34 20.36 -22.32
C ASN A 740 -24.86 20.04 -22.37
N PHE A 741 -25.33 19.22 -21.40
CA PHE A 741 -26.69 18.66 -21.32
C PHE A 741 -27.81 19.69 -21.46
N LEU A 742 -27.60 20.93 -21.04
CA LEU A 742 -28.60 22.01 -21.08
C LEU A 742 -28.44 22.96 -22.30
N ASP A 743 -27.47 22.70 -23.17
CA ASP A 743 -27.21 23.58 -24.31
C ASP A 743 -27.89 23.07 -25.58
N ALA A 744 -28.23 23.99 -26.50
CA ALA A 744 -28.94 23.65 -27.74
C ALA A 744 -28.12 22.78 -28.70
N ASP A 745 -26.80 22.77 -28.56
CA ASP A 745 -25.86 21.99 -29.33
C ASP A 745 -25.42 20.68 -28.65
N TYR A 746 -26.16 20.25 -27.62
CA TYR A 746 -25.93 18.95 -26.97
C TYR A 746 -26.12 17.79 -27.96
N ASP A 747 -25.06 17.01 -28.17
CA ASP A 747 -25.09 15.82 -29.02
C ASP A 747 -25.43 14.55 -28.20
N GLU A 748 -26.74 14.27 -28.06
CA GLU A 748 -27.25 13.11 -27.34
C GLU A 748 -26.73 11.78 -27.93
N ALA A 749 -26.54 11.71 -29.26
CA ALA A 749 -26.10 10.49 -29.91
C ALA A 749 -24.63 10.18 -29.59
N ALA A 750 -23.74 11.16 -29.67
CA ALA A 750 -22.33 11.01 -29.28
C ALA A 750 -22.19 10.72 -27.78
N ALA A 751 -22.95 11.42 -26.95
CA ALA A 751 -22.98 11.18 -25.49
C ALA A 751 -23.45 9.75 -25.18
N LYS A 752 -24.49 9.26 -25.87
CA LYS A 752 -24.96 7.88 -25.70
C LYS A 752 -23.89 6.86 -26.10
N ALA A 753 -23.21 7.07 -27.21
CA ALA A 753 -22.16 6.17 -27.69
C ALA A 753 -21.00 6.03 -26.68
N SER A 754 -20.61 7.14 -26.02
CA SER A 754 -19.58 7.12 -24.96
C SER A 754 -20.03 6.34 -23.74
N VAL A 755 -21.29 6.50 -23.30
CA VAL A 755 -21.82 5.77 -22.14
C VAL A 755 -22.04 4.29 -22.45
N ASP A 756 -22.47 3.94 -23.67
CA ASP A 756 -22.61 2.54 -24.10
C ASP A 756 -21.23 1.83 -24.09
N GLU A 757 -20.15 2.51 -24.53
CA GLU A 757 -18.77 2.00 -24.40
C GLU A 757 -18.39 1.81 -22.93
N ALA A 758 -18.66 2.80 -22.07
CA ALA A 758 -18.38 2.71 -20.64
C ALA A 758 -19.10 1.51 -20.00
N ARG A 759 -20.38 1.31 -20.30
CA ARG A 759 -21.16 0.17 -19.80
C ARG A 759 -20.57 -1.17 -20.23
N THR A 760 -20.04 -1.28 -21.44
CA THR A 760 -19.38 -2.47 -21.94
C THR A 760 -18.06 -2.75 -21.24
N TYR A 761 -17.28 -1.69 -20.94
CA TYR A 761 -15.90 -1.81 -20.46
C TYR A 761 -15.71 -1.65 -18.96
N ARG A 762 -16.73 -1.15 -18.21
CA ARG A 762 -16.60 -0.93 -16.77
C ARG A 762 -16.17 -2.17 -15.98
N LYS A 763 -16.51 -3.38 -16.44
CA LYS A 763 -16.03 -4.64 -15.83
C LYS A 763 -14.51 -4.76 -15.83
N PHE A 764 -13.82 -4.23 -16.85
CA PHE A 764 -12.36 -4.26 -16.96
C PHE A 764 -11.70 -3.18 -16.09
N TRP A 765 -12.40 -2.09 -15.76
CA TRP A 765 -11.86 -1.04 -14.90
C TRP A 765 -11.54 -1.54 -13.48
N TYR A 766 -12.14 -2.65 -13.05
CA TYR A 766 -11.83 -3.34 -11.79
C TYR A 766 -10.70 -4.36 -11.93
N GLY A 767 -10.12 -4.51 -13.10
CA GLY A 767 -9.08 -5.49 -13.38
C GLY A 767 -7.68 -5.07 -12.96
N ASP A 768 -6.75 -5.95 -13.23
CA ASP A 768 -5.31 -5.70 -13.09
C ASP A 768 -4.87 -4.62 -14.05
N PHE A 769 -4.05 -3.70 -13.58
CA PHE A 769 -3.55 -2.56 -14.35
C PHE A 769 -2.07 -2.75 -14.68
N TYR A 770 -1.73 -2.69 -15.96
CA TYR A 770 -0.35 -2.73 -16.44
C TYR A 770 -0.06 -1.48 -17.29
N PRO A 771 0.85 -0.58 -16.89
CA PRO A 771 1.30 0.51 -17.73
C PRO A 771 2.10 -0.05 -18.91
N LEU A 772 1.75 0.35 -20.14
CA LEU A 772 2.43 -0.05 -21.37
C LEU A 772 3.26 1.10 -21.97
N SER A 773 3.26 2.26 -21.33
CA SER A 773 4.05 3.43 -21.69
C SER A 773 4.63 4.08 -20.45
N GLU A 774 5.51 5.06 -20.66
CA GLU A 774 5.96 5.94 -19.58
C GLU A 774 4.78 6.57 -18.85
N SER A 775 4.89 6.72 -17.54
CA SER A 775 3.82 7.29 -16.70
C SER A 775 3.56 8.78 -16.96
N ARG A 776 4.42 9.46 -17.71
CA ARG A 776 4.23 10.83 -18.19
C ARG A 776 4.62 10.91 -19.65
N PRO A 777 3.77 10.43 -20.54
CA PRO A 777 4.04 10.53 -21.96
C PRO A 777 4.06 12.00 -22.39
N GLY A 778 5.11 12.39 -23.12
CA GLY A 778 5.22 13.72 -23.72
C GLY A 778 4.28 13.85 -24.92
N LYS A 779 4.08 15.07 -25.44
CA LYS A 779 3.24 15.34 -26.61
C LYS A 779 3.67 14.59 -27.88
N ARG A 780 4.88 14.05 -27.90
CA ARG A 780 5.45 13.28 -29.02
C ARG A 780 5.44 11.76 -28.80
N ASP A 781 4.89 11.28 -27.71
CA ASP A 781 4.90 9.87 -27.34
C ASP A 781 3.55 9.21 -27.67
N VAL A 782 3.39 7.99 -27.16
CA VAL A 782 2.13 7.25 -27.10
C VAL A 782 1.85 6.97 -25.64
N ALA A 783 0.63 7.24 -25.18
CA ALA A 783 0.17 6.77 -23.87
C ALA A 783 -0.59 5.46 -24.04
N ALA A 784 -0.31 4.45 -23.20
CA ALA A 784 -1.01 3.17 -23.25
C ALA A 784 -1.02 2.46 -21.92
N TRP A 785 -2.10 1.73 -21.64
CA TRP A 785 -2.22 0.82 -20.50
C TRP A 785 -3.17 -0.33 -20.80
N GLN A 786 -2.92 -1.46 -20.14
CA GLN A 786 -3.76 -2.66 -20.20
C GLN A 786 -4.59 -2.77 -18.91
N LEU A 787 -5.83 -3.22 -19.06
CA LEU A 787 -6.71 -3.68 -17.99
C LEU A 787 -7.06 -5.14 -18.25
N HIS A 788 -6.70 -6.03 -17.35
CA HIS A 788 -6.91 -7.46 -17.50
C HIS A 788 -7.76 -8.04 -16.37
N ARG A 789 -8.75 -8.85 -16.69
CA ARG A 789 -9.58 -9.60 -15.75
C ARG A 789 -9.22 -11.10 -15.86
N PRO A 790 -8.34 -11.59 -14.96
CA PRO A 790 -7.91 -12.99 -15.01
C PRO A 790 -9.06 -13.97 -14.76
N ASP A 791 -10.06 -13.59 -13.96
CA ASP A 791 -11.27 -14.38 -13.71
C ASP A 791 -12.20 -14.50 -14.94
N LEU A 792 -12.07 -13.60 -15.90
CA LEU A 792 -12.79 -13.62 -17.17
C LEU A 792 -11.90 -14.09 -18.35
N ASN A 793 -10.60 -14.21 -18.15
CA ASN A 793 -9.58 -14.38 -19.17
C ASN A 793 -9.79 -13.41 -20.37
N ALA A 794 -10.00 -12.15 -20.05
CA ALA A 794 -10.36 -11.08 -20.98
C ALA A 794 -9.82 -9.74 -20.51
N GLY A 795 -9.70 -8.78 -21.42
CA GLY A 795 -9.24 -7.45 -21.05
C GLY A 795 -9.33 -6.46 -22.18
N LEU A 796 -8.78 -5.28 -21.94
CA LEU A 796 -8.65 -4.24 -22.96
C LEU A 796 -7.35 -3.45 -22.79
N VAL A 797 -6.95 -2.81 -23.88
CA VAL A 797 -5.83 -1.86 -23.93
C VAL A 797 -6.35 -0.52 -24.44
N TYR A 798 -6.13 0.54 -23.65
CA TYR A 798 -6.30 1.91 -24.12
C TYR A 798 -4.99 2.41 -24.71
N VAL A 799 -5.03 3.02 -25.90
CA VAL A 799 -3.86 3.56 -26.60
C VAL A 799 -4.17 4.95 -27.14
N PHE A 800 -3.31 5.91 -26.85
CA PHE A 800 -3.45 7.31 -27.26
C PHE A 800 -2.20 7.74 -28.02
N ARG A 801 -2.33 7.97 -29.34
CA ARG A 801 -1.29 8.62 -30.09
C ARG A 801 -1.38 10.12 -29.90
N GLN A 802 -0.38 10.73 -29.26
CA GLN A 802 -0.37 12.16 -29.00
C GLN A 802 -0.32 13.00 -30.31
N ALA A 803 -0.81 14.27 -30.25
CA ALA A 803 -0.98 15.11 -31.41
C ALA A 803 0.32 15.41 -32.19
N GLU A 804 1.47 15.37 -31.51
CA GLU A 804 2.79 15.59 -32.11
C GLU A 804 3.59 14.29 -32.31
N SER A 805 3.03 13.11 -31.94
CA SER A 805 3.73 11.84 -32.00
C SER A 805 4.19 11.48 -33.44
N PRO A 806 5.47 11.23 -33.66
CA PRO A 806 5.98 10.72 -34.94
C PRO A 806 5.71 9.23 -35.14
N TYR A 807 5.36 8.49 -34.08
CA TYR A 807 5.23 7.04 -34.09
C TYR A 807 3.86 6.63 -34.63
N PRO A 808 3.78 5.88 -35.74
CA PRO A 808 2.52 5.47 -36.35
C PRO A 808 1.91 4.22 -35.68
N GLY A 809 2.54 3.66 -34.66
CA GLY A 809 2.08 2.45 -33.98
C GLY A 809 2.83 2.22 -32.67
N VAL A 810 2.38 1.20 -31.95
CA VAL A 810 2.95 0.74 -30.67
C VAL A 810 2.96 -0.79 -30.65
N GLU A 811 4.08 -1.36 -30.26
CA GLU A 811 4.19 -2.78 -29.96
C GLU A 811 3.88 -2.98 -28.47
N PHE A 812 3.05 -3.95 -28.14
CA PHE A 812 2.64 -4.25 -26.78
C PHE A 812 3.61 -5.19 -26.06
N ASP A 813 3.55 -5.20 -24.75
CA ASP A 813 4.08 -6.23 -23.84
C ASP A 813 2.93 -6.58 -22.87
N LEU A 814 1.88 -7.27 -23.40
CA LEU A 814 0.70 -7.58 -22.61
C LEU A 814 0.97 -8.70 -21.62
N ARG A 815 0.36 -8.56 -20.45
CA ARG A 815 0.55 -9.46 -19.31
C ARG A 815 -0.73 -10.22 -18.95
N GLY A 816 -0.59 -11.32 -18.19
CA GLY A 816 -1.72 -12.10 -17.69
C GLY A 816 -2.41 -12.97 -18.75
N LEU A 817 -1.86 -13.08 -19.97
CA LEU A 817 -2.42 -13.91 -21.04
C LEU A 817 -1.92 -15.35 -20.92
N ASP A 818 -2.81 -16.31 -21.21
CA ASP A 818 -2.39 -17.68 -21.46
C ASP A 818 -1.77 -17.74 -22.87
N PRO A 819 -0.46 -18.00 -23.02
CA PRO A 819 0.22 -17.97 -24.32
C PRO A 819 -0.33 -19.02 -25.32
N THR A 820 -1.01 -20.05 -24.82
CA THR A 820 -1.54 -21.17 -25.63
C THR A 820 -3.01 -21.04 -25.99
N ALA A 821 -3.73 -20.14 -25.30
CA ALA A 821 -5.13 -19.85 -25.59
C ALA A 821 -5.27 -19.04 -26.88
N THR A 822 -6.42 -19.15 -27.54
CA THR A 822 -6.82 -18.32 -28.67
C THR A 822 -7.70 -17.18 -28.14
N TYR A 823 -7.39 -15.97 -28.53
CA TYR A 823 -8.14 -14.77 -28.17
C TYR A 823 -8.83 -14.19 -29.39
N ARG A 824 -10.11 -13.84 -29.24
CA ARG A 824 -10.80 -12.93 -30.16
C ARG A 824 -10.36 -11.51 -29.82
N VAL A 825 -9.89 -10.78 -30.82
CA VAL A 825 -9.37 -9.42 -30.66
C VAL A 825 -10.22 -8.46 -31.51
N ALA A 826 -10.65 -7.34 -30.92
CA ALA A 826 -11.39 -6.29 -31.63
C ALA A 826 -10.64 -4.96 -31.48
N VAL A 827 -10.36 -4.29 -32.60
CA VAL A 827 -9.71 -2.97 -32.64
C VAL A 827 -10.74 -1.88 -32.95
N LYS A 828 -10.79 -0.85 -32.11
CA LYS A 828 -11.81 0.23 -32.14
C LYS A 828 -11.14 1.60 -32.15
N PRO A 829 -10.95 2.23 -33.31
CA PRO A 829 -10.47 3.61 -33.44
C PRO A 829 -11.52 4.65 -33.04
N GLY A 830 -12.81 4.33 -33.15
CA GLY A 830 -13.96 5.06 -32.63
C GLY A 830 -14.73 4.17 -31.66
N TYR A 831 -16.04 4.43 -31.48
CA TYR A 831 -16.88 3.61 -30.62
C TYR A 831 -17.27 2.26 -31.27
N GLU A 832 -17.11 2.14 -32.58
CA GLU A 832 -17.39 0.93 -33.34
C GLU A 832 -16.09 0.16 -33.68
N ALA A 833 -16.17 -1.18 -33.70
CA ALA A 833 -15.06 -2.02 -34.12
C ALA A 833 -14.87 -1.92 -35.65
N THR A 834 -13.62 -1.71 -36.08
CA THR A 834 -13.25 -1.76 -37.52
C THR A 834 -12.64 -3.09 -37.91
N GLU A 835 -11.97 -3.77 -37.01
CA GLU A 835 -11.28 -5.03 -37.24
C GLU A 835 -11.61 -6.01 -36.12
N THR A 836 -11.84 -7.26 -36.50
CA THR A 836 -11.98 -8.39 -35.57
C THR A 836 -11.24 -9.58 -36.12
N PHE A 837 -10.36 -10.20 -35.34
CA PHE A 837 -9.53 -11.34 -35.74
C PHE A 837 -9.17 -12.18 -34.53
N GLU A 838 -8.48 -13.30 -34.77
CA GLU A 838 -8.05 -14.20 -33.70
C GLU A 838 -6.52 -14.26 -33.66
N LEU A 839 -5.97 -14.27 -32.43
CA LEU A 839 -4.54 -14.43 -32.14
C LEU A 839 -4.35 -15.46 -31.03
N SER A 840 -3.23 -16.17 -31.07
CA SER A 840 -2.76 -16.87 -29.85
C SER A 840 -2.36 -15.86 -28.80
N GLY A 841 -2.38 -16.25 -27.50
CA GLY A 841 -1.94 -15.38 -26.44
C GLY A 841 -0.49 -14.91 -26.61
N ALA A 842 0.37 -15.76 -27.17
CA ALA A 842 1.76 -15.40 -27.47
C ALA A 842 1.88 -14.32 -28.56
N GLU A 843 1.04 -14.36 -29.61
CA GLU A 843 0.98 -13.33 -30.65
C GLU A 843 0.36 -12.03 -30.13
N LEU A 844 -0.72 -12.15 -29.34
CA LEU A 844 -1.40 -11.00 -28.75
C LEU A 844 -0.51 -10.25 -27.76
N ALA A 845 0.30 -10.97 -26.97
CA ALA A 845 1.22 -10.35 -26.00
C ALA A 845 2.18 -9.35 -26.66
N ASN A 846 2.58 -9.59 -27.91
CA ASN A 846 3.53 -8.77 -28.66
C ASN A 846 2.87 -8.11 -29.89
N TYR A 847 1.57 -7.87 -29.83
CA TYR A 847 0.83 -7.33 -30.98
C TYR A 847 1.27 -5.91 -31.32
N LEU A 848 1.53 -5.63 -32.60
CA LEU A 848 1.81 -4.31 -33.12
C LEU A 848 0.52 -3.62 -33.59
N LEU A 849 0.05 -2.62 -32.84
CA LEU A 849 -1.08 -1.79 -33.23
C LEU A 849 -0.62 -0.60 -34.06
N LEU A 850 -1.21 -0.43 -35.26
CA LEU A 850 -1.02 0.77 -36.09
C LEU A 850 -2.10 1.81 -35.79
N ILE A 851 -1.66 3.06 -35.58
CA ILE A 851 -2.52 4.22 -35.31
C ILE A 851 -2.10 5.33 -36.28
N PRO A 852 -2.66 5.38 -37.52
CA PRO A 852 -2.22 6.34 -38.49
C PRO A 852 -2.59 7.79 -38.14
N GLU A 853 -3.69 8.01 -37.42
CA GLU A 853 -4.16 9.37 -37.06
C GLU A 853 -3.46 9.87 -35.79
N LYS A 854 -2.99 11.12 -35.83
CA LYS A 854 -2.50 11.83 -34.64
C LYS A 854 -3.66 12.36 -33.79
N GLY A 855 -3.48 12.45 -32.49
CA GLY A 855 -4.54 12.87 -31.57
C GLY A 855 -5.71 11.87 -31.55
N ALA A 856 -5.43 10.56 -31.73
CA ALA A 856 -6.41 9.50 -31.77
C ALA A 856 -6.30 8.58 -30.54
N ALA A 857 -7.44 8.03 -30.12
CA ALA A 857 -7.53 7.04 -29.08
C ALA A 857 -8.11 5.74 -29.64
N TYR A 858 -7.41 4.64 -29.39
CA TYR A 858 -7.83 3.30 -29.80
C TYR A 858 -8.09 2.45 -28.57
N VAL A 859 -9.02 1.50 -28.70
CA VAL A 859 -9.20 0.37 -27.76
C VAL A 859 -8.90 -0.92 -28.51
N VAL A 860 -8.11 -1.79 -27.88
CA VAL A 860 -7.95 -3.19 -28.28
C VAL A 860 -8.61 -4.03 -27.19
N GLU A 861 -9.79 -4.57 -27.51
CA GLU A 861 -10.50 -5.49 -26.63
C GLU A 861 -10.11 -6.93 -26.98
N TYR A 862 -9.96 -7.79 -25.99
CA TYR A 862 -9.65 -9.20 -26.22
C TYR A 862 -10.36 -10.09 -25.18
N GLU A 863 -10.77 -11.29 -25.63
CA GLU A 863 -11.34 -12.34 -24.77
C GLU A 863 -10.90 -13.72 -25.27
N ALA A 864 -10.61 -14.63 -24.35
CA ALA A 864 -10.28 -15.99 -24.72
C ALA A 864 -11.48 -16.69 -25.35
N ILE A 865 -11.21 -17.38 -26.46
CA ILE A 865 -12.20 -18.23 -27.12
C ILE A 865 -12.01 -19.66 -26.58
N ARG A 866 -13.12 -20.34 -26.25
CA ARG A 866 -13.13 -21.69 -25.71
C ARG A 866 -12.72 -22.73 -26.78
#